data_38503ad90a066610baa0921ae54b36e8
#
_entry.id   38503ad90a066610baa0921ae54b36e8
#
_cell.length_a   1.000
_cell.length_b   1.000
_cell.length_c   1.000
_cell.angle_alpha   90.00
_cell.angle_beta   90.00
_cell.angle_gamma   90.00
#
_symmetry.space_group_name_H-M   'P 1'
#
loop_
_entity.id
_entity.type
_entity.pdbx_description
1 polymer ?
#
loop_
_entity_poly.entity_id
_entity_poly.type
_entity_poly.pdbx_seq_one_letter_code
_entity_poly.pdbx_strand_id
1 'polypeptide(L)'
;MFKLKQNIFLLVIIFSLLTYTVIGTVASQNNYVAPHDKQGPAVDTLKFRAFHVDIAPQEIIANQMDIYYFGLKVAAAKEMRNQEGITIYEAPTSTISLLLNPAPGPEDQLNPFSIKEVRQAVQLIINRDFVVQEIYQGMAVPMLAHVSSFDHDYLTLYDMIRESSIRYDPDYAKQIIAEEMTNAGAELVEGKWHYNGKPIRLDFIIRVEDERRDVGDLIRSEMENLGFTVQPVYQQFGPAIYQVYSQDPDLVGTGGSWHMYTEGWGKGSADRYDSGTLNQMCAPWLGTMPGWQELGFWQYENNQLDDLGQRIFSGNFQSEEERNSIYIEASKICLDESVRIWIANIITNLPAQDTVIGISSDIISGPKSLWSQRDAYIPGKTDLTIGNVWVWTARTTWNPVGGFGDVYSTDIWRNMFDPPITRHPFNGLPIPYRANYVVDTAGPNNALDVPPDAFIWDAESRAWTTVSPSTSASSKVTFDYSNYFNSKWHHGQPIDMADVIYSIYQTFDLTYNEEKSSMEFAIATVSKPYLDTFKGFRIVDENTLEIYVDFWHFAPDYIADYASITGLTMPWEILFAMDTLVFDQRKAAYSDTASQRFNVPWLSLVMDRDSRLVNNVIRDFDSKQIYPANIFSINGKQLTNMNDASNRYQAAMSWHDEYNMLVISNGPFMLTTYDPPAQYAELIAFRDSTYPFKPGQFYFGNAELVDIIDVNQNFIDLSSPNQFIIELTGEGNLGLRYILMNEITGQIISKGDALPDNDNNFLINFDESLVSQLEPGFYKLYLAGYSDSISSLTERIIVLEAMSGARSQQQAEVREEQAAKEPQVENIQSNSVRELDSDDSDSSNTNIIPIVVALLIIVVGGFIINQRSTQTTPTRRKKTKTRSSPTRRIKKTTSKKTTSKQNTSKRKINKR
;
A
#
# COMPACT_ATOMS: atom_id res chain seq x y z
N MET A 1 40.80 40.12 -17.73
CA MET A 1 39.65 39.84 -16.89
C MET A 1 38.43 39.32 -17.66
N PHE A 2 38.10 39.86 -18.82
CA PHE A 2 36.93 39.36 -19.62
C PHE A 2 37.13 37.96 -20.21
N LYS A 3 38.30 37.62 -20.73
CA LYS A 3 38.59 36.29 -21.27
C LYS A 3 38.65 35.17 -20.20
N LEU A 4 39.01 35.52 -18.97
CA LEU A 4 39.04 34.55 -17.87
C LEU A 4 37.63 34.18 -17.40
N LYS A 5 36.69 35.16 -17.40
CA LYS A 5 35.28 34.89 -17.08
C LYS A 5 34.56 34.08 -18.15
N GLN A 6 34.88 34.29 -19.44
CA GLN A 6 34.33 33.48 -20.54
C GLN A 6 34.84 32.03 -20.51
N ASN A 7 36.08 31.80 -20.14
CA ASN A 7 36.62 30.43 -20.03
C ASN A 7 36.10 29.71 -18.79
N ILE A 8 35.80 30.40 -17.69
CA ILE A 8 35.18 29.81 -16.50
C ILE A 8 33.71 29.48 -16.78
N PHE A 9 33.01 30.35 -17.53
CA PHE A 9 31.62 30.09 -17.93
C PHE A 9 31.49 28.92 -18.92
N LEU A 10 32.47 28.81 -19.85
CA LEU A 10 32.53 27.67 -20.76
C LEU A 10 32.92 26.35 -20.05
N LEU A 11 33.75 26.41 -19.01
CA LEU A 11 34.14 25.25 -18.19
C LEU A 11 32.96 24.79 -17.30
N VAL A 12 32.18 25.71 -16.78
CA VAL A 12 30.98 25.41 -16.00
C VAL A 12 29.88 24.79 -16.89
N ILE A 13 29.72 25.29 -18.14
CA ILE A 13 28.79 24.70 -19.10
C ILE A 13 29.25 23.31 -19.57
N ILE A 14 30.59 23.11 -19.78
CA ILE A 14 31.12 21.79 -20.12
C ILE A 14 31.04 20.84 -18.93
N PHE A 15 31.20 21.30 -17.70
CA PHE A 15 31.05 20.49 -16.52
C PHE A 15 29.56 20.16 -16.27
N SER A 16 28.62 21.10 -16.47
CA SER A 16 27.19 20.83 -16.42
C SER A 16 26.73 19.93 -17.57
N LEU A 17 27.29 20.04 -18.78
CA LEU A 17 26.99 19.13 -19.89
C LEU A 17 27.62 17.73 -19.70
N LEU A 18 28.71 17.60 -18.92
CA LEU A 18 29.29 16.31 -18.56
C LEU A 18 28.59 15.65 -17.36
N THR A 19 27.92 16.41 -16.50
CA THR A 19 27.01 15.87 -15.48
C THR A 19 25.64 15.49 -16.05
N TYR A 20 25.21 16.06 -17.19
CA TYR A 20 23.98 15.69 -17.89
C TYR A 20 24.08 14.38 -18.70
N THR A 21 25.28 13.82 -18.87
CA THR A 21 25.47 12.52 -19.58
C THR A 21 25.74 11.35 -18.64
N VAL A 22 25.57 11.53 -17.33
CA VAL A 22 25.47 10.45 -16.35
C VAL A 22 24.06 10.45 -15.77
N ILE A 23 23.05 10.43 -16.64
CA ILE A 23 21.94 9.52 -16.40
C ILE A 23 22.60 8.17 -16.71
N GLY A 24 23.12 7.56 -15.67
CA GLY A 24 23.57 6.19 -15.75
C GLY A 24 22.41 5.39 -16.34
N THR A 25 22.54 4.99 -17.58
CA THR A 25 21.98 3.73 -17.97
C THR A 25 22.45 2.79 -16.87
N VAL A 26 21.56 2.47 -15.93
CA VAL A 26 21.69 1.27 -15.11
C VAL A 26 21.74 0.18 -16.17
N ALA A 27 22.95 -0.16 -16.58
CA ALA A 27 23.20 -1.33 -17.39
C ALA A 27 23.04 -2.53 -16.45
N SER A 28 21.78 -2.82 -16.07
CA SER A 28 21.39 -4.16 -15.78
C SER A 28 21.80 -4.96 -17.01
N GLN A 29 22.62 -5.99 -16.85
CA GLN A 29 22.92 -6.98 -17.89
C GLN A 29 21.65 -7.81 -18.12
N ASN A 30 20.58 -7.18 -18.53
CA ASN A 30 19.30 -7.81 -18.74
C ASN A 30 19.19 -8.21 -20.19
N ASN A 31 19.12 -9.51 -20.43
CA ASN A 31 18.84 -10.15 -21.72
C ASN A 31 17.41 -9.88 -22.24
N TYR A 32 16.76 -8.78 -21.80
CA TYR A 32 15.43 -8.43 -22.30
C TYR A 32 15.51 -8.02 -23.76
N VAL A 33 14.74 -8.72 -24.60
CA VAL A 33 14.59 -8.40 -26.03
C VAL A 33 13.15 -7.92 -26.25
N ALA A 34 13.00 -6.64 -26.61
CA ALA A 34 11.70 -6.09 -26.93
C ALA A 34 11.06 -6.86 -28.10
N PRO A 35 9.76 -7.21 -28.03
CA PRO A 35 9.07 -7.96 -29.11
C PRO A 35 8.91 -7.14 -30.39
N HIS A 36 9.03 -5.81 -30.30
CA HIS A 36 8.91 -4.87 -31.42
C HIS A 36 9.47 -3.48 -31.02
N ASP A 37 9.61 -2.59 -32.01
CA ASP A 37 10.09 -1.21 -31.85
C ASP A 37 8.99 -0.13 -31.89
N LYS A 38 7.72 -0.53 -31.83
CA LYS A 38 6.56 0.40 -31.83
C LYS A 38 6.50 1.15 -30.49
N GLN A 39 5.89 2.36 -30.50
CA GLN A 39 5.57 3.10 -29.28
C GLN A 39 4.51 2.34 -28.44
N GLY A 40 4.54 2.56 -27.11
CA GLY A 40 3.63 1.92 -26.15
C GLY A 40 4.18 0.59 -25.61
N PRO A 41 3.32 -0.28 -25.06
CA PRO A 41 3.73 -1.47 -24.32
C PRO A 41 4.12 -2.64 -25.24
N ALA A 42 4.65 -3.70 -24.64
CA ALA A 42 5.09 -4.90 -25.36
C ALA A 42 3.95 -5.67 -26.03
N VAL A 43 2.77 -5.74 -25.41
CA VAL A 43 1.60 -6.43 -25.96
C VAL A 43 0.56 -5.44 -26.53
N ASP A 44 -0.31 -5.94 -27.41
CA ASP A 44 -1.38 -5.10 -27.97
C ASP A 44 -2.63 -5.09 -27.08
N THR A 45 -2.81 -6.09 -26.21
CA THR A 45 -4.00 -6.19 -25.36
C THR A 45 -3.67 -6.75 -23.98
N LEU A 46 -4.20 -6.12 -22.91
CA LEU A 46 -4.29 -6.68 -21.56
C LEU A 46 -5.75 -7.02 -21.24
N LYS A 47 -5.98 -8.24 -20.76
CA LYS A 47 -7.30 -8.71 -20.33
C LYS A 47 -7.27 -8.99 -18.83
N PHE A 48 -8.16 -8.35 -18.08
CA PHE A 48 -8.35 -8.62 -16.66
C PHE A 48 -9.59 -9.49 -16.46
N ARG A 49 -9.45 -10.58 -15.71
CA ARG A 49 -10.51 -11.54 -15.42
C ARG A 49 -10.51 -11.96 -13.96
N ALA A 50 -11.69 -12.16 -13.38
CA ALA A 50 -11.79 -12.68 -12.03
C ALA A 50 -11.66 -14.20 -12.00
N PHE A 51 -10.82 -14.67 -11.07
CA PHE A 51 -10.66 -16.08 -10.70
C PHE A 51 -10.62 -16.19 -9.19
N HIS A 52 -11.52 -16.99 -8.63
CA HIS A 52 -11.51 -17.23 -7.19
C HIS A 52 -10.22 -17.92 -6.77
N VAL A 53 -9.67 -17.55 -5.62
CA VAL A 53 -8.38 -18.03 -5.14
C VAL A 53 -8.27 -19.57 -5.07
N ASP A 54 -9.38 -20.28 -4.80
CA ASP A 54 -9.37 -21.75 -4.69
C ASP A 54 -9.27 -22.46 -6.04
N ILE A 55 -9.65 -21.81 -7.15
CA ILE A 55 -9.54 -22.38 -8.51
C ILE A 55 -8.37 -21.81 -9.30
N ALA A 56 -7.77 -20.71 -8.82
CA ALA A 56 -6.67 -20.05 -9.52
C ALA A 56 -5.50 -21.00 -9.88
N PRO A 57 -5.08 -21.96 -9.01
CA PRO A 57 -4.04 -22.92 -9.35
C PRO A 57 -4.36 -23.75 -10.61
N GLN A 58 -5.58 -24.24 -10.74
CA GLN A 58 -6.01 -25.05 -11.90
C GLN A 58 -6.16 -24.18 -13.15
N GLU A 59 -6.65 -22.96 -13.01
CA GLU A 59 -6.90 -22.06 -14.14
C GLU A 59 -5.58 -21.55 -14.76
N ILE A 60 -4.53 -21.31 -13.96
CA ILE A 60 -3.22 -20.92 -14.50
C ILE A 60 -2.53 -22.10 -15.18
N ILE A 61 -2.60 -23.31 -14.62
CA ILE A 61 -2.10 -24.56 -15.26
C ILE A 61 -2.83 -24.82 -16.58
N ALA A 62 -4.14 -24.51 -16.63
CA ALA A 62 -4.94 -24.65 -17.84
C ALA A 62 -4.74 -23.52 -18.87
N ASN A 63 -3.80 -22.61 -18.67
CA ASN A 63 -3.52 -21.44 -19.52
C ASN A 63 -4.74 -20.51 -19.72
N GLN A 64 -5.63 -20.39 -18.70
CA GLN A 64 -6.75 -19.44 -18.73
C GLN A 64 -6.35 -18.03 -18.31
N MET A 65 -5.20 -17.89 -17.66
CA MET A 65 -4.52 -16.65 -17.32
C MET A 65 -3.01 -16.82 -17.43
N ASP A 66 -2.30 -15.73 -17.65
CA ASP A 66 -0.85 -15.70 -17.79
C ASP A 66 -0.15 -15.29 -16.48
N ILE A 67 -0.79 -14.41 -15.69
CA ILE A 67 -0.30 -13.95 -14.38
C ILE A 67 -1.51 -13.85 -13.44
N TYR A 68 -1.34 -14.18 -12.14
CA TYR A 68 -2.39 -14.01 -11.13
C TYR A 68 -1.99 -12.99 -10.07
N TYR A 69 -2.76 -11.89 -9.94
CA TYR A 69 -2.42 -10.73 -9.12
C TYR A 69 -2.87 -10.80 -7.66
N PHE A 70 -3.87 -11.60 -7.34
CA PHE A 70 -4.32 -11.69 -5.94
C PHE A 70 -3.37 -12.52 -5.08
N GLY A 71 -2.70 -13.50 -5.70
CA GLY A 71 -1.83 -14.45 -5.03
C GLY A 71 -2.55 -15.74 -4.61
N LEU A 72 -1.76 -16.79 -4.44
CA LEU A 72 -2.22 -18.11 -4.02
C LEU A 72 -2.25 -18.22 -2.50
N LYS A 73 -3.19 -19.02 -1.96
CA LYS A 73 -3.09 -19.49 -0.58
C LYS A 73 -1.79 -20.26 -0.37
N VAL A 74 -1.23 -20.17 0.82
CA VAL A 74 0.10 -20.73 1.12
C VAL A 74 0.23 -22.23 0.79
N ALA A 75 -0.79 -23.02 1.12
CA ALA A 75 -0.78 -24.46 0.83
C ALA A 75 -0.73 -24.74 -0.68
N ALA A 76 -1.54 -24.02 -1.48
CA ALA A 76 -1.55 -24.16 -2.93
C ALA A 76 -0.23 -23.69 -3.56
N ALA A 77 0.34 -22.60 -3.06
CA ALA A 77 1.63 -22.10 -3.53
C ALA A 77 2.76 -23.13 -3.33
N LYS A 78 2.81 -23.79 -2.18
CA LYS A 78 3.80 -24.87 -1.91
C LYS A 78 3.69 -26.03 -2.90
N GLU A 79 2.47 -26.44 -3.26
CA GLU A 79 2.24 -27.50 -4.25
C GLU A 79 2.68 -27.03 -5.65
N MET A 80 2.45 -25.76 -5.98
CA MET A 80 2.74 -25.21 -7.30
C MET A 80 4.20 -24.83 -7.54
N ARG A 81 5.04 -24.70 -6.50
CA ARG A 81 6.47 -24.37 -6.67
C ARG A 81 7.25 -25.38 -7.54
N ASN A 82 6.80 -26.62 -7.57
CA ASN A 82 7.40 -27.66 -8.41
C ASN A 82 6.58 -27.95 -9.67
N GLN A 83 5.58 -27.11 -9.98
CA GLN A 83 4.75 -27.27 -11.16
C GLN A 83 5.50 -26.80 -12.40
N GLU A 84 5.75 -27.70 -13.36
CA GLU A 84 6.38 -27.35 -14.64
C GLU A 84 5.55 -26.30 -15.39
N GLY A 85 6.22 -25.30 -15.95
CA GLY A 85 5.59 -24.22 -16.72
C GLY A 85 5.07 -23.04 -15.87
N ILE A 86 5.30 -23.04 -14.54
CA ILE A 86 4.85 -21.98 -13.63
C ILE A 86 6.02 -21.43 -12.82
N THR A 87 6.18 -20.13 -12.83
CA THR A 87 7.07 -19.38 -11.94
C THR A 87 6.25 -18.72 -10.84
N ILE A 88 6.67 -18.84 -9.57
CA ILE A 88 6.05 -18.14 -8.45
C ILE A 88 6.94 -16.97 -8.04
N TYR A 89 6.42 -15.75 -8.19
CA TYR A 89 7.02 -14.53 -7.64
C TYR A 89 6.55 -14.35 -6.21
N GLU A 90 7.49 -14.06 -5.32
CA GLU A 90 7.22 -13.78 -3.91
C GLU A 90 7.46 -12.30 -3.65
N ALA A 91 6.46 -11.63 -3.06
CA ALA A 91 6.56 -10.22 -2.73
C ALA A 91 5.73 -9.86 -1.48
N PRO A 92 6.19 -8.95 -0.61
CA PRO A 92 5.51 -8.56 0.63
C PRO A 92 4.36 -7.57 0.35
N THR A 93 3.40 -7.98 -0.47
CA THR A 93 2.39 -7.09 -1.06
C THR A 93 1.34 -6.57 -0.09
N SER A 94 1.23 -7.14 1.12
CA SER A 94 0.19 -6.75 2.06
C SER A 94 0.58 -6.93 3.51
N THR A 95 0.00 -6.10 4.37
CA THR A 95 0.10 -6.21 5.83
C THR A 95 -1.25 -6.59 6.42
N ILE A 96 -1.24 -7.30 7.54
CA ILE A 96 -2.44 -7.56 8.33
C ILE A 96 -2.31 -6.96 9.72
N SER A 97 -3.43 -6.47 10.21
CA SER A 97 -3.57 -5.87 11.53
C SER A 97 -4.92 -6.21 12.16
N LEU A 98 -5.02 -5.99 13.47
CA LEU A 98 -6.25 -5.96 14.21
C LEU A 98 -6.57 -4.49 14.51
N LEU A 99 -7.65 -3.97 13.96
CA LEU A 99 -8.15 -2.65 14.29
C LEU A 99 -9.15 -2.77 15.44
N LEU A 100 -8.94 -2.00 16.49
CA LEU A 100 -9.80 -1.89 17.65
C LEU A 100 -10.60 -0.58 17.58
N ASN A 101 -11.86 -0.61 17.97
CA ASN A 101 -12.70 0.59 18.03
C ASN A 101 -12.55 1.27 19.40
N PRO A 102 -11.85 2.43 19.48
CA PRO A 102 -11.57 3.10 20.76
C PRO A 102 -12.71 4.03 21.23
N ALA A 103 -13.83 4.13 20.50
CA ALA A 103 -14.94 4.99 20.88
C ALA A 103 -15.60 4.54 22.20
N PRO A 104 -16.06 5.47 23.05
CA PRO A 104 -16.64 5.13 24.36
C PRO A 104 -17.91 4.30 24.26
N GLY A 105 -18.72 4.51 23.23
CA GLY A 105 -20.01 3.85 23.08
C GLY A 105 -21.13 4.44 23.95
N PRO A 106 -22.35 3.83 23.94
CA PRO A 106 -23.48 4.29 24.73
C PRO A 106 -23.24 4.22 26.24
N GLU A 107 -23.80 5.16 27.00
CA GLU A 107 -23.63 5.27 28.46
C GLU A 107 -24.00 4.00 29.28
N ASP A 108 -24.90 3.17 28.79
CA ASP A 108 -25.32 1.94 29.47
C ASP A 108 -24.49 0.71 29.11
N GLN A 109 -23.44 0.86 28.30
CA GLN A 109 -22.55 -0.17 27.84
C GLN A 109 -21.08 0.25 28.11
N LEU A 110 -20.20 -0.74 28.21
CA LEU A 110 -18.78 -0.50 28.31
C LEU A 110 -18.11 -1.09 27.06
N ASN A 111 -17.49 -0.23 26.25
CA ASN A 111 -16.55 -0.69 25.27
C ASN A 111 -15.18 -0.85 25.92
N PRO A 112 -14.64 -2.08 26.09
CA PRO A 112 -13.36 -2.29 26.74
C PRO A 112 -12.21 -1.61 25.98
N PHE A 113 -12.35 -1.42 24.67
CA PHE A 113 -11.30 -0.80 23.85
C PHE A 113 -11.29 0.74 23.91
N SER A 114 -12.21 1.38 24.62
CA SER A 114 -12.07 2.78 25.02
C SER A 114 -10.97 2.97 26.07
N ILE A 115 -10.56 1.89 26.76
CA ILE A 115 -9.51 1.88 27.76
C ILE A 115 -8.18 1.52 27.08
N LYS A 116 -7.19 2.43 27.14
CA LYS A 116 -5.90 2.28 26.48
C LYS A 116 -5.13 1.03 26.94
N GLU A 117 -5.09 0.79 28.23
CA GLU A 117 -4.39 -0.34 28.85
C GLU A 117 -5.00 -1.68 28.44
N VAL A 118 -6.32 -1.74 28.20
CA VAL A 118 -6.97 -2.91 27.61
C VAL A 118 -6.52 -3.13 26.17
N ARG A 119 -6.40 -2.07 25.36
CA ARG A 119 -5.87 -2.18 23.99
C ARG A 119 -4.42 -2.67 24.00
N GLN A 120 -3.58 -2.15 24.91
CA GLN A 120 -2.21 -2.61 25.10
C GLN A 120 -2.14 -4.09 25.50
N ALA A 121 -3.03 -4.54 26.39
CA ALA A 121 -3.10 -5.93 26.78
C ALA A 121 -3.45 -6.86 25.62
N VAL A 122 -4.25 -6.41 24.64
CA VAL A 122 -4.54 -7.18 23.42
C VAL A 122 -3.28 -7.43 22.57
N GLN A 123 -2.25 -6.56 22.61
CA GLN A 123 -0.96 -6.83 21.97
C GLN A 123 -0.33 -8.13 22.46
N LEU A 124 -0.51 -8.45 23.75
CA LEU A 124 0.15 -9.57 24.43
C LEU A 124 -0.53 -10.93 24.17
N ILE A 125 -1.74 -10.95 23.64
CA ILE A 125 -2.44 -12.21 23.28
C ILE A 125 -2.22 -12.62 21.83
N ILE A 126 -1.55 -11.79 21.04
CA ILE A 126 -1.27 -12.11 19.63
C ILE A 126 0.07 -12.80 19.52
N ASN A 127 0.03 -14.12 19.34
CA ASN A 127 1.22 -14.92 19.07
C ASN A 127 1.63 -14.77 17.60
N ARG A 128 2.44 -13.73 17.31
CA ARG A 128 2.88 -13.41 15.94
C ARG A 128 3.72 -14.51 15.32
N ASP A 129 4.55 -15.16 16.13
CA ASP A 129 5.39 -16.28 15.66
C ASP A 129 4.52 -17.47 15.25
N PHE A 130 3.48 -17.81 16.02
CA PHE A 130 2.50 -18.84 15.66
C PHE A 130 1.76 -18.47 14.36
N VAL A 131 1.32 -17.22 14.23
CA VAL A 131 0.66 -16.75 13.00
C VAL A 131 1.58 -16.93 11.80
N VAL A 132 2.84 -16.52 11.91
CA VAL A 132 3.82 -16.61 10.81
C VAL A 132 4.16 -18.08 10.49
N GLN A 133 4.43 -18.90 11.49
CA GLN A 133 4.93 -20.28 11.28
C GLN A 133 3.82 -21.27 10.96
N GLU A 134 2.68 -21.18 11.64
CA GLU A 134 1.63 -22.20 11.51
C GLU A 134 0.52 -21.79 10.53
N ILE A 135 0.07 -20.52 10.57
CA ILE A 135 -0.99 -20.07 9.68
C ILE A 135 -0.40 -19.73 8.30
N TYR A 136 0.61 -18.88 8.25
CA TYR A 136 1.28 -18.50 7.00
C TYR A 136 2.45 -19.41 6.61
N GLN A 137 2.78 -20.41 7.41
CA GLN A 137 3.78 -21.45 7.14
C GLN A 137 5.13 -20.89 6.66
N GLY A 138 5.59 -19.78 7.26
CA GLY A 138 6.80 -19.08 6.91
C GLY A 138 6.65 -18.04 5.78
N MET A 139 5.47 -17.92 5.16
CA MET A 139 5.19 -16.92 4.11
C MET A 139 4.68 -15.59 4.70
N ALA A 140 5.28 -15.14 5.77
CA ALA A 140 5.05 -13.83 6.39
C ALA A 140 6.21 -13.48 7.32
N VAL A 141 6.34 -12.20 7.67
CA VAL A 141 7.21 -11.74 8.77
C VAL A 141 6.37 -11.07 9.85
N PRO A 142 6.74 -11.22 11.15
CA PRO A 142 6.00 -10.61 12.24
C PRO A 142 6.15 -9.08 12.22
N MET A 143 5.09 -8.35 12.59
CA MET A 143 5.10 -6.88 12.68
C MET A 143 4.68 -6.41 14.07
N LEU A 144 5.40 -5.43 14.61
CA LEU A 144 5.02 -4.65 15.80
C LEU A 144 4.68 -3.20 15.48
N ALA A 145 5.22 -2.68 14.38
CA ALA A 145 4.99 -1.31 13.90
C ALA A 145 4.33 -1.34 12.52
N HIS A 146 4.01 -0.17 11.98
CA HIS A 146 3.41 0.01 10.65
C HIS A 146 4.36 -0.34 9.49
N VAL A 147 5.64 -0.52 9.74
CA VAL A 147 6.67 -0.98 8.81
C VAL A 147 7.25 -2.33 9.24
N SER A 148 7.73 -3.11 8.28
CA SER A 148 8.37 -4.42 8.44
C SER A 148 9.79 -4.43 7.90
N SER A 149 10.52 -5.55 8.01
CA SER A 149 11.87 -5.70 7.43
C SER A 149 11.93 -5.52 5.91
N PHE A 150 10.80 -5.45 5.22
CA PHE A 150 10.75 -5.11 3.80
C PHE A 150 10.74 -3.60 3.51
N ASP A 151 10.62 -2.75 4.53
CA ASP A 151 10.57 -1.30 4.44
C ASP A 151 11.88 -0.71 4.98
N HIS A 152 12.47 0.27 4.28
CA HIS A 152 13.75 0.85 4.70
C HIS A 152 13.69 1.47 6.11
N ASP A 153 12.61 2.17 6.44
CA ASP A 153 12.44 2.79 7.77
C ASP A 153 12.25 1.79 8.91
N TYR A 154 12.17 0.50 8.63
CA TYR A 154 12.30 -0.52 9.66
C TYR A 154 13.69 -0.46 10.34
N LEU A 155 14.75 -0.11 9.59
CA LEU A 155 16.09 0.14 10.15
C LEU A 155 16.08 1.30 11.15
N THR A 156 15.34 2.38 10.84
CA THR A 156 15.14 3.52 11.76
C THR A 156 14.46 3.08 13.06
N LEU A 157 13.48 2.18 12.98
CA LEU A 157 12.74 1.66 14.14
C LEU A 157 13.35 0.43 14.79
N TYR A 158 14.44 -0.13 14.25
CA TYR A 158 14.95 -1.44 14.64
C TYR A 158 15.21 -1.58 16.14
N ASP A 159 15.92 -0.59 16.71
CA ASP A 159 16.22 -0.58 18.15
C ASP A 159 14.93 -0.46 18.98
N MET A 160 14.03 0.46 18.60
CA MET A 160 12.77 0.69 19.29
C MET A 160 11.90 -0.57 19.33
N ILE A 161 11.82 -1.29 18.20
CA ILE A 161 11.04 -2.53 18.08
C ILE A 161 11.65 -3.63 18.98
N ARG A 162 12.98 -3.76 19.01
CA ARG A 162 13.66 -4.77 19.84
C ARG A 162 13.69 -4.42 21.33
N GLU A 163 13.68 -3.14 21.69
CA GLU A 163 13.53 -2.65 23.05
C GLU A 163 12.10 -2.80 23.59
N SER A 164 11.12 -2.97 22.70
CA SER A 164 9.72 -3.17 23.10
C SER A 164 9.56 -4.42 23.96
N SER A 165 8.82 -4.28 25.04
CA SER A 165 8.44 -5.41 25.92
C SER A 165 7.26 -6.23 25.38
N ILE A 166 6.73 -5.88 24.21
CA ILE A 166 5.58 -6.54 23.62
C ILE A 166 6.00 -7.94 23.12
N ARG A 167 5.49 -8.95 23.80
CA ARG A 167 5.65 -10.38 23.46
C ARG A 167 4.39 -11.14 23.84
N TYR A 168 4.20 -12.32 23.30
CA TYR A 168 3.08 -13.16 23.66
C TYR A 168 3.14 -13.56 25.14
N ASP A 169 2.20 -13.02 25.94
CA ASP A 169 2.06 -13.27 27.38
C ASP A 169 0.57 -13.14 27.79
N PRO A 170 -0.25 -14.17 27.48
CA PRO A 170 -1.67 -14.13 27.77
C PRO A 170 -2.00 -14.09 29.27
N ASP A 171 -1.12 -14.59 30.14
CA ASP A 171 -1.32 -14.54 31.59
C ASP A 171 -1.15 -13.12 32.12
N TYR A 172 -0.17 -12.39 31.64
CA TYR A 172 0.01 -10.98 31.99
C TYR A 172 -1.09 -10.09 31.37
N ALA A 173 -1.49 -10.36 30.13
CA ALA A 173 -2.64 -9.69 29.53
C ALA A 173 -3.91 -9.85 30.37
N LYS A 174 -4.15 -11.06 30.90
CA LYS A 174 -5.29 -11.37 31.76
C LYS A 174 -5.29 -10.57 33.06
N GLN A 175 -4.10 -10.34 33.64
CA GLN A 175 -3.95 -9.54 34.86
C GLN A 175 -4.31 -8.07 34.58
N ILE A 176 -3.76 -7.47 33.53
CA ILE A 176 -4.07 -6.07 33.12
C ILE A 176 -5.56 -5.93 32.85
N ILE A 177 -6.14 -6.81 32.05
CA ILE A 177 -7.57 -6.75 31.73
C ILE A 177 -8.46 -6.91 32.99
N ALA A 178 -8.09 -7.80 33.93
CA ALA A 178 -8.84 -7.96 35.16
C ALA A 178 -8.81 -6.69 36.03
N GLU A 179 -7.69 -6.00 36.10
CA GLU A 179 -7.54 -4.75 36.82
C GLU A 179 -8.35 -3.64 36.16
N GLU A 180 -8.14 -3.39 34.86
CA GLU A 180 -8.73 -2.26 34.15
C GLU A 180 -10.24 -2.40 33.96
N MET A 181 -10.72 -3.61 33.68
CA MET A 181 -12.16 -3.87 33.59
C MET A 181 -12.87 -3.66 34.94
N THR A 182 -12.22 -4.08 36.04
CA THR A 182 -12.75 -3.83 37.39
C THR A 182 -12.75 -2.34 37.75
N ASN A 183 -11.67 -1.62 37.41
CA ASN A 183 -11.58 -0.17 37.59
C ASN A 183 -12.66 0.57 36.83
N ALA A 184 -13.04 0.08 35.64
CA ALA A 184 -14.11 0.61 34.81
C ALA A 184 -15.52 0.21 35.32
N GLY A 185 -15.63 -0.54 36.42
CA GLY A 185 -16.91 -0.97 37.01
C GLY A 185 -17.55 -2.20 36.39
N ALA A 186 -16.78 -2.98 35.63
CA ALA A 186 -17.20 -4.30 35.14
C ALA A 186 -16.97 -5.40 36.19
N GLU A 187 -17.77 -6.42 36.18
CA GLU A 187 -17.67 -7.59 37.08
C GLU A 187 -17.51 -8.88 36.30
N LEU A 188 -16.67 -9.78 36.81
CA LEU A 188 -16.48 -11.11 36.23
C LEU A 188 -17.47 -12.11 36.84
N VAL A 189 -18.57 -12.39 36.12
CA VAL A 189 -19.64 -13.28 36.55
C VAL A 189 -19.57 -14.59 35.76
N GLU A 190 -19.43 -15.73 36.44
CA GLU A 190 -19.31 -17.05 35.82
C GLU A 190 -18.23 -17.12 34.70
N GLY A 191 -17.13 -16.38 34.91
CA GLY A 191 -16.01 -16.32 33.96
C GLY A 191 -16.24 -15.43 32.73
N LYS A 192 -17.29 -14.60 32.75
CA LYS A 192 -17.60 -13.63 31.69
C LYS A 192 -17.72 -12.21 32.24
N TRP A 193 -17.19 -11.23 31.53
CA TRP A 193 -17.29 -9.82 31.89
C TRP A 193 -18.71 -9.29 31.70
N HIS A 194 -19.21 -8.62 32.74
CA HIS A 194 -20.49 -7.96 32.75
C HIS A 194 -20.35 -6.49 33.15
N TYR A 195 -21.17 -5.64 32.56
CA TYR A 195 -21.32 -4.22 32.93
C TYR A 195 -22.78 -3.89 33.11
N ASN A 196 -23.14 -3.23 34.25
CA ASN A 196 -24.54 -2.97 34.62
C ASN A 196 -25.42 -4.23 34.58
N GLY A 197 -24.85 -5.39 34.97
CA GLY A 197 -25.56 -6.69 35.00
C GLY A 197 -25.80 -7.33 33.64
N LYS A 198 -25.22 -6.78 32.53
CA LYS A 198 -25.33 -7.34 31.19
C LYS A 198 -23.94 -7.89 30.77
N PRO A 199 -23.86 -9.03 30.05
CA PRO A 199 -22.60 -9.50 29.50
C PRO A 199 -22.03 -8.48 28.49
N ILE A 200 -20.71 -8.20 28.58
CA ILE A 200 -20.00 -7.41 27.57
C ILE A 200 -19.81 -8.30 26.35
N ARG A 201 -20.41 -7.90 25.25
CA ARG A 201 -20.33 -8.59 23.97
C ARG A 201 -19.48 -7.80 23.00
N LEU A 202 -18.51 -8.47 22.35
CA LEU A 202 -17.63 -7.91 21.34
C LEU A 202 -18.03 -8.41 19.96
N ASP A 203 -18.49 -7.51 19.09
CA ASP A 203 -18.76 -7.81 17.68
C ASP A 203 -17.43 -7.74 16.92
N PHE A 204 -16.93 -8.90 16.44
CA PHE A 204 -15.64 -9.03 15.79
C PHE A 204 -15.82 -9.34 14.29
N ILE A 205 -15.54 -8.35 13.44
CA ILE A 205 -15.57 -8.51 11.99
C ILE A 205 -14.32 -9.25 11.55
N ILE A 206 -14.50 -10.46 10.98
CA ILE A 206 -13.46 -11.34 10.51
C ILE A 206 -13.57 -11.48 8.99
N ARG A 207 -12.50 -11.11 8.26
CA ARG A 207 -12.40 -11.28 6.80
C ARG A 207 -12.25 -12.76 6.45
N VAL A 208 -12.81 -13.15 5.28
CA VAL A 208 -12.94 -14.57 4.90
C VAL A 208 -12.29 -14.96 3.58
N GLU A 209 -11.69 -14.02 2.88
CA GLU A 209 -11.10 -14.27 1.57
C GLU A 209 -9.79 -15.05 1.62
N ASP A 210 -9.06 -14.93 2.72
CA ASP A 210 -7.73 -15.50 2.91
C ASP A 210 -7.52 -15.98 4.36
N GLU A 211 -6.28 -16.22 4.75
CA GLU A 211 -5.87 -16.72 6.06
C GLU A 211 -6.23 -15.79 7.23
N ARG A 212 -6.67 -14.54 6.97
CA ARG A 212 -7.22 -13.65 8.03
C ARG A 212 -8.39 -14.25 8.77
N ARG A 213 -9.09 -15.21 8.16
CA ARG A 213 -10.12 -15.98 8.85
C ARG A 213 -9.53 -16.77 10.02
N ASP A 214 -8.45 -17.50 9.80
CA ASP A 214 -7.82 -18.34 10.81
C ASP A 214 -7.15 -17.49 11.89
N VAL A 215 -6.52 -16.36 11.49
CA VAL A 215 -6.00 -15.35 12.44
C VAL A 215 -7.12 -14.77 13.31
N GLY A 216 -8.26 -14.41 12.71
CA GLY A 216 -9.42 -13.90 13.45
C GLY A 216 -10.00 -14.92 14.42
N ASP A 217 -10.11 -16.19 14.01
CA ASP A 217 -10.58 -17.28 14.89
C ASP A 217 -9.60 -17.55 16.05
N LEU A 218 -8.29 -17.45 15.83
CA LEU A 218 -7.27 -17.51 16.89
C LEU A 218 -7.46 -16.38 17.91
N ILE A 219 -7.51 -15.12 17.44
CA ILE A 219 -7.69 -13.94 18.30
C ILE A 219 -9.03 -14.03 19.06
N ARG A 220 -10.10 -14.46 18.40
CA ARG A 220 -11.39 -14.70 19.06
C ARG A 220 -11.26 -15.65 20.24
N SER A 221 -10.57 -16.77 20.05
CA SER A 221 -10.35 -17.78 21.11
C SER A 221 -9.60 -17.19 22.30
N GLU A 222 -8.55 -16.41 22.05
CA GLU A 222 -7.79 -15.76 23.12
C GLU A 222 -8.64 -14.71 23.88
N MET A 223 -9.44 -13.92 23.18
CA MET A 223 -10.38 -12.97 23.81
C MET A 223 -11.44 -13.68 24.66
N GLU A 224 -11.93 -14.85 24.21
CA GLU A 224 -12.86 -15.69 24.99
C GLU A 224 -12.20 -16.27 26.26
N ASN A 225 -10.89 -16.59 26.21
CA ASN A 225 -10.08 -17.04 27.33
C ASN A 225 -9.86 -15.92 28.37
N LEU A 226 -9.85 -14.65 27.93
CA LEU A 226 -9.80 -13.47 28.80
C LEU A 226 -11.15 -13.11 29.46
N GLY A 227 -12.21 -13.87 29.15
CA GLY A 227 -13.52 -13.69 29.76
C GLY A 227 -14.52 -12.85 28.97
N PHE A 228 -14.21 -12.42 27.75
CA PHE A 228 -15.16 -11.72 26.89
C PHE A 228 -16.14 -12.67 26.21
N THR A 229 -17.31 -12.15 25.83
CA THR A 229 -18.24 -12.85 24.95
C THR A 229 -18.05 -12.31 23.54
N VAL A 230 -17.40 -13.09 22.67
CA VAL A 230 -17.08 -12.64 21.30
C VAL A 230 -18.12 -13.17 20.31
N GLN A 231 -18.69 -12.25 19.51
CA GLN A 231 -19.58 -12.58 18.40
C GLN A 231 -18.81 -12.39 17.08
N PRO A 232 -18.37 -13.47 16.43
CA PRO A 232 -17.72 -13.35 15.14
C PRO A 232 -18.72 -12.95 14.05
N VAL A 233 -18.34 -11.99 13.22
CA VAL A 233 -19.08 -11.52 12.05
C VAL A 233 -18.22 -11.74 10.82
N TYR A 234 -18.40 -12.89 10.16
CA TYR A 234 -17.61 -13.24 8.97
C TYR A 234 -18.10 -12.47 7.76
N GLN A 235 -17.22 -11.64 7.18
CA GLN A 235 -17.56 -10.76 6.06
C GLN A 235 -16.50 -10.74 4.99
N GLN A 236 -16.94 -10.48 3.76
CA GLN A 236 -16.08 -10.10 2.64
C GLN A 236 -15.74 -8.61 2.70
N PHE A 237 -14.80 -8.18 1.83
CA PHE A 237 -14.26 -6.81 1.77
C PHE A 237 -15.33 -5.71 1.83
N GLY A 238 -16.26 -5.69 0.88
CA GLY A 238 -17.22 -4.58 0.75
C GLY A 238 -18.05 -4.31 2.00
N PRO A 239 -18.78 -5.30 2.54
CA PRO A 239 -19.55 -5.14 3.78
C PRO A 239 -18.69 -4.76 4.99
N ALA A 240 -17.48 -5.35 5.12
CA ALA A 240 -16.59 -5.06 6.24
C ALA A 240 -16.12 -3.59 6.22
N ILE A 241 -15.62 -3.11 5.08
CA ILE A 241 -15.17 -1.72 4.92
C ILE A 241 -16.32 -0.74 5.17
N TYR A 242 -17.52 -1.03 4.65
CA TYR A 242 -18.67 -0.19 4.90
C TYR A 242 -18.97 -0.06 6.40
N GLN A 243 -18.97 -1.18 7.13
CA GLN A 243 -19.28 -1.19 8.56
C GLN A 243 -18.20 -0.49 9.39
N VAL A 244 -16.92 -0.62 9.03
CA VAL A 244 -15.80 -0.07 9.79
C VAL A 244 -15.58 1.41 9.51
N TYR A 245 -15.63 1.81 8.23
CA TYR A 245 -15.20 3.15 7.81
C TYR A 245 -16.32 4.09 7.39
N SER A 246 -17.53 3.58 7.14
CA SER A 246 -18.65 4.42 6.70
C SER A 246 -19.76 4.56 7.75
N GLN A 247 -19.54 4.11 8.98
CA GLN A 247 -20.47 4.26 10.11
C GLN A 247 -19.78 4.93 11.29
N ASP A 248 -20.60 5.57 12.13
CA ASP A 248 -20.13 6.21 13.36
C ASP A 248 -19.59 5.16 14.34
N PRO A 249 -18.30 5.20 14.72
CA PRO A 249 -17.72 4.25 15.65
C PRO A 249 -18.33 4.31 17.07
N ASP A 250 -18.95 5.43 17.46
CA ASP A 250 -19.62 5.57 18.75
C ASP A 250 -20.93 4.76 18.85
N LEU A 251 -21.39 4.20 17.75
CA LEU A 251 -22.49 3.23 17.75
C LEU A 251 -22.08 1.84 18.24
N VAL A 252 -20.88 1.68 18.78
CA VAL A 252 -20.33 0.43 19.31
C VAL A 252 -21.30 -0.20 20.33
N GLY A 253 -21.54 -1.52 20.19
CA GLY A 253 -22.51 -2.24 21.03
C GLY A 253 -23.96 -2.10 20.62
N THR A 254 -24.33 -1.23 19.67
CA THR A 254 -25.64 -1.19 19.01
C THR A 254 -25.64 -2.06 17.77
N GLY A 255 -26.77 -2.56 17.33
CA GLY A 255 -26.84 -3.46 16.17
C GLY A 255 -26.34 -2.78 14.90
N GLY A 256 -25.24 -3.26 14.35
CA GLY A 256 -24.60 -2.74 13.13
C GLY A 256 -23.23 -2.11 13.34
N SER A 257 -22.78 -1.92 14.59
CA SER A 257 -21.43 -1.44 14.89
C SER A 257 -20.41 -2.58 15.04
N TRP A 258 -19.17 -2.24 15.37
CA TRP A 258 -18.06 -3.18 15.48
C TRP A 258 -17.16 -2.82 16.69
N HIS A 259 -16.49 -3.83 17.24
CA HIS A 259 -15.48 -3.66 18.29
C HIS A 259 -14.08 -3.98 17.78
N MET A 260 -13.97 -5.00 16.92
CA MET A 260 -12.70 -5.53 16.40
C MET A 260 -12.85 -5.84 14.91
N TYR A 261 -11.76 -5.68 14.16
CA TYR A 261 -11.73 -5.97 12.72
C TYR A 261 -10.37 -6.54 12.29
N THR A 262 -10.35 -7.70 11.60
CA THR A 262 -9.17 -8.23 10.93
C THR A 262 -8.93 -7.48 9.63
N GLU A 263 -8.09 -6.47 9.71
CA GLU A 263 -7.79 -5.57 8.63
C GLU A 263 -6.64 -6.09 7.76
N GLY A 264 -6.57 -5.61 6.53
CA GLY A 264 -5.43 -5.83 5.64
C GLY A 264 -5.27 -4.69 4.66
N TRP A 265 -4.03 -4.28 4.45
CA TRP A 265 -3.66 -3.18 3.55
C TRP A 265 -2.68 -3.66 2.49
N GLY A 266 -2.95 -3.30 1.22
CA GLY A 266 -2.04 -3.57 0.11
C GLY A 266 -0.92 -2.54 0.07
N LYS A 267 0.29 -3.00 -0.31
CA LYS A 267 1.45 -2.15 -0.57
C LYS A 267 1.66 -2.04 -2.07
N GLY A 268 1.85 -0.82 -2.57
CA GLY A 268 1.92 -0.54 -4.02
C GLY A 268 3.33 -0.48 -4.59
N SER A 269 4.29 0.02 -3.82
CA SER A 269 5.70 0.18 -4.18
C SER A 269 6.56 0.35 -2.93
N ALA A 270 7.87 0.22 -3.07
CA ALA A 270 8.80 0.62 -2.03
C ALA A 270 8.77 2.14 -1.82
N ASP A 271 9.03 2.57 -0.59
CA ASP A 271 9.33 3.96 -0.23
C ASP A 271 10.51 3.96 0.72
N ARG A 272 11.59 4.70 0.38
CA ARG A 272 12.80 4.65 1.18
C ARG A 272 12.67 5.44 2.48
N TYR A 273 12.03 6.62 2.44
CA TYR A 273 11.78 7.47 3.60
C TYR A 273 10.28 7.71 3.76
N ASP A 274 9.65 6.90 4.59
CA ASP A 274 8.21 6.95 4.79
C ASP A 274 7.73 8.26 5.42
N SER A 275 6.78 8.90 4.78
CA SER A 275 6.03 10.02 5.34
C SER A 275 4.52 9.77 5.33
N GLY A 276 4.09 8.85 4.49
CA GLY A 276 2.69 8.55 4.23
C GLY A 276 2.13 7.44 5.10
N THR A 277 2.85 6.30 5.23
CA THR A 277 2.35 5.11 5.92
C THR A 277 2.16 5.35 7.41
N LEU A 278 3.13 6.01 8.09
CA LEU A 278 2.98 6.42 9.49
C LEU A 278 1.69 7.23 9.69
N ASN A 279 1.50 8.27 8.89
CA ASN A 279 0.35 9.16 8.99
C ASN A 279 -0.95 8.43 8.64
N GLN A 280 -0.97 7.68 7.54
CA GLN A 280 -2.15 6.95 7.07
C GLN A 280 -2.64 5.92 8.09
N MET A 281 -1.74 5.27 8.81
CA MET A 281 -2.05 4.13 9.67
C MET A 281 -2.15 4.47 11.14
N CYS A 282 -1.54 5.56 11.58
CA CYS A 282 -1.40 5.91 12.99
C CYS A 282 -2.06 7.25 13.35
N ALA A 283 -1.83 8.29 12.53
CA ALA A 283 -2.25 9.65 12.87
C ALA A 283 -3.72 9.91 12.52
N PRO A 284 -4.51 10.49 13.44
CA PRO A 284 -5.93 10.75 13.21
C PRO A 284 -6.21 11.65 12.01
N TRP A 285 -5.39 12.65 11.74
CA TRP A 285 -5.64 13.68 10.72
C TRP A 285 -5.72 13.17 9.27
N LEU A 286 -5.13 11.98 8.96
CA LEU A 286 -5.07 11.49 7.58
C LEU A 286 -6.20 10.51 7.19
N GLY A 287 -7.14 10.18 8.05
CA GLY A 287 -8.39 9.60 7.62
C GLY A 287 -8.56 8.11 7.57
N THR A 288 -7.69 7.38 8.15
CA THR A 288 -7.82 5.93 8.26
C THR A 288 -8.01 5.43 9.69
N MET A 289 -8.13 6.37 10.63
CA MET A 289 -8.49 6.07 12.02
C MET A 289 -10.01 6.17 12.23
N PRO A 290 -10.59 5.52 13.27
CA PRO A 290 -12.03 5.45 13.42
C PRO A 290 -12.73 6.81 13.49
N GLY A 291 -13.78 6.98 12.69
CA GLY A 291 -14.74 8.09 12.75
C GLY A 291 -14.35 9.36 12.00
N TRP A 292 -13.10 9.53 11.61
CA TRP A 292 -12.63 10.80 11.11
C TRP A 292 -13.15 11.22 9.71
N GLN A 293 -13.70 10.32 8.94
CA GLN A 293 -14.17 10.60 7.58
C GLN A 293 -15.46 11.44 7.52
N GLU A 294 -16.16 11.64 8.65
CA GLU A 294 -17.42 12.39 8.71
C GLU A 294 -17.48 13.26 9.96
N LEU A 295 -17.75 14.57 9.78
CA LEU A 295 -17.79 15.57 10.85
C LEU A 295 -18.79 15.28 11.97
N GLY A 296 -19.82 14.50 11.70
CA GLY A 296 -20.87 14.17 12.67
C GLY A 296 -20.55 12.95 13.53
N PHE A 297 -19.47 12.24 13.22
CA PHE A 297 -19.07 11.03 13.90
C PHE A 297 -18.16 11.33 15.08
N TRP A 298 -18.12 10.44 16.05
CA TRP A 298 -17.05 10.40 17.03
C TRP A 298 -15.72 10.20 16.32
N GLN A 299 -14.68 10.95 16.70
CA GLN A 299 -13.37 10.89 16.07
C GLN A 299 -12.33 10.48 17.10
N TYR A 300 -11.45 9.55 16.72
CA TYR A 300 -10.25 9.28 17.47
C TYR A 300 -9.31 10.48 17.36
N GLU A 301 -8.81 11.01 18.49
CA GLU A 301 -7.95 12.18 18.55
C GLU A 301 -6.65 11.87 19.29
N ASN A 302 -5.51 12.28 18.73
CA ASN A 302 -4.21 12.30 19.37
C ASN A 302 -3.38 13.45 18.80
N ASN A 303 -3.45 14.61 19.45
CA ASN A 303 -2.82 15.83 18.97
C ASN A 303 -1.27 15.74 18.90
N GLN A 304 -0.62 14.97 19.78
CA GLN A 304 0.83 14.81 19.73
C GLN A 304 1.23 13.96 18.51
N LEU A 305 0.50 12.91 18.23
CA LEU A 305 0.74 12.06 17.05
C LEU A 305 0.48 12.82 15.75
N ASP A 306 -0.57 13.64 15.72
CA ASP A 306 -0.86 14.51 14.59
C ASP A 306 0.23 15.55 14.35
N ASP A 307 0.73 16.22 15.41
CA ASP A 307 1.83 17.20 15.28
C ASP A 307 3.11 16.56 14.73
N LEU A 308 3.55 15.44 15.31
CA LEU A 308 4.74 14.73 14.86
C LEU A 308 4.57 14.19 13.42
N GLY A 309 3.42 13.62 13.13
CA GLY A 309 3.09 13.09 11.81
C GLY A 309 3.07 14.19 10.74
N GLN A 310 2.47 15.34 11.03
CA GLN A 310 2.45 16.50 10.13
C GLN A 310 3.83 17.09 9.92
N ARG A 311 4.68 17.12 10.95
CA ARG A 311 6.09 17.54 10.81
C ARG A 311 6.87 16.66 9.84
N ILE A 312 6.71 15.34 9.92
CA ILE A 312 7.30 14.40 8.95
C ILE A 312 6.73 14.65 7.54
N PHE A 313 5.42 14.76 7.42
CA PHE A 313 4.73 14.91 6.16
C PHE A 313 5.06 16.23 5.44
N SER A 314 5.25 17.32 6.17
CA SER A 314 5.57 18.65 5.64
C SER A 314 7.06 18.96 5.57
N GLY A 315 7.97 18.01 5.87
CA GLY A 315 9.41 18.21 5.84
C GLY A 315 9.91 19.21 6.91
N ASN A 316 9.22 19.32 8.04
CA ASN A 316 9.57 20.24 9.12
C ASN A 316 10.58 19.59 10.09
N PHE A 317 11.79 19.37 9.59
CA PHE A 317 12.97 18.86 10.29
C PHE A 317 14.24 19.44 9.64
N GLN A 318 15.38 19.38 10.32
CA GLN A 318 16.62 20.05 9.90
C GLN A 318 17.71 19.09 9.42
N SER A 319 17.55 17.80 9.67
CA SER A 319 18.48 16.74 9.24
C SER A 319 17.77 15.40 9.17
N GLU A 320 18.46 14.40 8.63
CA GLU A 320 18.00 13.00 8.63
C GLU A 320 17.85 12.47 10.06
N GLU A 321 18.78 12.82 10.96
CA GLU A 321 18.75 12.38 12.36
C GLU A 321 17.53 12.96 13.10
N GLU A 322 17.18 14.24 12.84
CA GLU A 322 15.99 14.84 13.44
C GLU A 322 14.71 14.18 12.89
N ARG A 323 14.63 13.98 11.56
CA ARG A 323 13.52 13.24 10.93
C ARG A 323 13.36 11.87 11.57
N ASN A 324 14.45 11.12 11.72
CA ASN A 324 14.43 9.79 12.30
C ASN A 324 14.00 9.80 13.77
N SER A 325 14.44 10.81 14.53
CA SER A 325 14.01 11.00 15.94
C SER A 325 12.51 11.26 16.06
N ILE A 326 11.94 12.13 15.20
CA ILE A 326 10.50 12.41 15.15
C ILE A 326 9.73 11.14 14.74
N TYR A 327 10.24 10.41 13.75
CA TYR A 327 9.63 9.17 13.27
C TYR A 327 9.56 8.09 14.35
N ILE A 328 10.65 7.91 15.10
CA ILE A 328 10.71 6.99 16.25
C ILE A 328 9.71 7.40 17.34
N GLU A 329 9.62 8.70 17.68
CA GLU A 329 8.70 9.19 18.71
C GLU A 329 7.25 8.98 18.31
N ALA A 330 6.87 9.35 17.08
CA ALA A 330 5.54 9.13 16.55
C ALA A 330 5.18 7.63 16.51
N SER A 331 6.11 6.77 16.11
CA SER A 331 5.92 5.31 16.07
C SER A 331 5.74 4.71 17.47
N LYS A 332 6.46 5.24 18.49
CA LYS A 332 6.27 4.84 19.89
C LYS A 332 4.87 5.17 20.38
N ILE A 333 4.37 6.38 20.07
CA ILE A 333 3.01 6.80 20.47
C ILE A 333 1.98 5.92 19.78
N CYS A 334 2.15 5.66 18.47
CA CYS A 334 1.27 4.77 17.73
C CYS A 334 1.18 3.37 18.34
N LEU A 335 2.33 2.79 18.68
CA LEU A 335 2.42 1.48 19.33
C LEU A 335 1.77 1.49 20.72
N ASP A 336 2.00 2.53 21.50
CA ASP A 336 1.46 2.72 22.84
C ASP A 336 -0.07 2.90 22.83
N GLU A 337 -0.62 3.63 21.88
CA GLU A 337 -2.07 3.80 21.72
C GLU A 337 -2.79 2.50 21.35
N SER A 338 -2.15 1.60 20.63
CA SER A 338 -2.65 0.25 20.28
C SER A 338 -4.07 0.24 19.68
N VAL A 339 -4.45 1.29 18.94
CA VAL A 339 -5.73 1.32 18.21
C VAL A 339 -5.65 0.38 17.01
N ARG A 340 -4.51 0.37 16.31
CA ARG A 340 -4.20 -0.62 15.28
C ARG A 340 -3.04 -1.47 15.76
N ILE A 341 -3.25 -2.78 15.87
CA ILE A 341 -2.29 -3.77 16.32
C ILE A 341 -1.75 -4.51 15.11
N TRP A 342 -0.50 -4.32 14.81
CA TRP A 342 0.18 -4.97 13.69
C TRP A 342 0.45 -6.44 13.99
N ILE A 343 0.23 -7.31 13.01
CA ILE A 343 0.36 -8.77 13.16
C ILE A 343 1.47 -9.29 12.26
N ALA A 344 1.35 -9.13 10.94
CA ALA A 344 2.33 -9.64 9.99
C ALA A 344 2.30 -8.90 8.64
N ASN A 345 3.46 -8.88 7.96
CA ASN A 345 3.56 -8.58 6.55
C ASN A 345 3.60 -9.89 5.75
N ILE A 346 2.65 -10.02 4.84
CA ILE A 346 2.42 -11.27 4.11
C ILE A 346 3.28 -11.30 2.85
N ILE A 347 4.04 -12.37 2.68
CA ILE A 347 4.74 -12.68 1.43
C ILE A 347 3.75 -13.39 0.51
N THR A 348 3.23 -12.61 -0.43
CA THR A 348 2.22 -13.09 -1.37
C THR A 348 2.86 -13.90 -2.48
N ASN A 349 2.30 -15.06 -2.80
CA ASN A 349 2.76 -15.94 -3.86
C ASN A 349 1.98 -15.64 -5.15
N LEU A 350 2.64 -15.00 -6.10
CA LEU A 350 2.06 -14.49 -7.35
C LEU A 350 2.52 -15.38 -8.52
N PRO A 351 1.71 -16.36 -8.96
CA PRO A 351 2.12 -17.26 -10.05
C PRO A 351 2.00 -16.58 -11.41
N ALA A 352 2.94 -16.87 -12.28
CA ALA A 352 2.92 -16.52 -13.69
C ALA A 352 3.32 -17.75 -14.53
N GLN A 353 2.88 -17.80 -15.79
CA GLN A 353 3.41 -18.75 -16.77
C GLN A 353 4.92 -18.47 -16.95
N ASP A 354 5.78 -19.50 -17.00
CA ASP A 354 7.23 -19.35 -17.20
C ASP A 354 7.59 -18.78 -18.58
N THR A 355 6.65 -18.86 -19.52
CA THR A 355 6.74 -18.29 -20.86
C THR A 355 6.53 -16.77 -20.87
N VAL A 356 6.10 -16.14 -19.77
CA VAL A 356 6.00 -14.68 -19.65
C VAL A 356 7.37 -14.11 -19.37
N ILE A 357 7.92 -13.36 -20.30
CA ILE A 357 9.17 -12.61 -20.14
C ILE A 357 8.92 -11.11 -20.01
N GLY A 358 9.89 -10.35 -19.51
CA GLY A 358 9.78 -8.90 -19.35
C GLY A 358 9.08 -8.44 -18.06
N ILE A 359 8.90 -9.32 -17.07
CA ILE A 359 8.41 -8.91 -15.75
C ILE A 359 9.52 -8.16 -15.02
N SER A 360 9.23 -6.92 -14.57
CA SER A 360 10.03 -6.18 -13.60
C SER A 360 9.40 -6.36 -12.22
N SER A 361 10.01 -7.21 -11.39
CA SER A 361 9.48 -7.52 -10.07
C SER A 361 9.88 -6.45 -9.06
N ASP A 362 8.96 -5.55 -8.74
CA ASP A 362 9.13 -4.59 -7.63
C ASP A 362 9.28 -5.35 -6.32
N ILE A 363 10.19 -4.93 -5.44
CA ILE A 363 10.49 -5.66 -4.19
C ILE A 363 9.31 -5.69 -3.22
N ILE A 364 8.33 -4.81 -3.36
CA ILE A 364 7.12 -4.73 -2.52
C ILE A 364 5.91 -5.32 -3.24
N SER A 365 5.65 -4.90 -4.48
CA SER A 365 4.43 -5.29 -5.21
C SER A 365 4.63 -6.45 -6.19
N GLY A 366 5.86 -6.90 -6.38
CA GLY A 366 6.18 -7.98 -7.30
C GLY A 366 5.77 -7.65 -8.74
N PRO A 367 5.23 -8.63 -9.50
CA PRO A 367 4.78 -8.42 -10.86
C PRO A 367 3.58 -7.46 -11.00
N LYS A 368 2.95 -7.03 -9.91
CA LYS A 368 1.86 -6.03 -9.91
C LYS A 368 2.35 -4.59 -10.08
N SER A 369 3.62 -4.38 -10.28
CA SER A 369 4.24 -3.05 -10.39
C SER A 369 3.78 -2.27 -11.63
N LEU A 370 3.98 -0.95 -11.60
CA LEU A 370 3.81 -0.07 -12.77
C LEU A 370 4.64 -0.57 -13.97
N TRP A 371 5.80 -1.17 -13.71
CA TRP A 371 6.81 -1.52 -14.70
C TRP A 371 6.48 -2.79 -15.48
N SER A 372 5.98 -3.84 -14.81
CA SER A 372 5.83 -5.18 -15.40
C SER A 372 4.97 -5.20 -16.66
N GLN A 373 3.76 -4.62 -16.61
CA GLN A 373 2.80 -4.77 -17.72
C GLN A 373 3.17 -3.94 -18.96
N ARG A 374 4.15 -3.05 -18.84
CA ARG A 374 4.66 -2.28 -19.98
C ARG A 374 5.58 -3.12 -20.85
N ASP A 375 6.30 -4.07 -20.24
CA ASP A 375 7.34 -4.86 -20.87
C ASP A 375 7.03 -6.37 -20.96
N ALA A 376 6.08 -6.85 -20.14
CA ALA A 376 5.72 -8.27 -20.10
C ALA A 376 5.05 -8.73 -21.40
N TYR A 377 5.47 -9.88 -21.93
CA TYR A 377 4.86 -10.53 -23.09
C TYR A 377 5.20 -12.02 -23.14
N ILE A 378 4.47 -12.77 -23.97
CA ILE A 378 4.78 -14.15 -24.32
C ILE A 378 5.19 -14.20 -25.79
N PRO A 379 6.36 -14.79 -26.17
CA PRO A 379 6.80 -14.89 -27.55
C PRO A 379 5.72 -15.49 -28.46
N GLY A 380 5.39 -14.77 -29.54
CA GLY A 380 4.36 -15.18 -30.48
C GLY A 380 2.91 -14.89 -30.09
N LYS A 381 2.67 -14.27 -28.92
CA LYS A 381 1.34 -13.86 -28.44
C LYS A 381 1.28 -12.32 -28.39
N THR A 382 0.13 -11.74 -28.71
CA THR A 382 -0.07 -10.27 -28.72
C THR A 382 -0.92 -9.78 -27.56
N ASP A 383 -1.37 -10.67 -26.67
CA ASP A 383 -2.18 -10.36 -25.52
C ASP A 383 -1.66 -11.07 -24.27
N LEU A 384 -1.96 -10.48 -23.10
CA LEU A 384 -1.80 -11.11 -21.79
C LEU A 384 -3.14 -11.12 -21.07
N THR A 385 -3.41 -12.19 -20.34
CA THR A 385 -4.55 -12.33 -19.43
C THR A 385 -4.06 -12.27 -17.98
N ILE A 386 -4.50 -11.24 -17.26
CA ILE A 386 -4.22 -11.04 -15.85
C ILE A 386 -5.42 -11.55 -15.05
N GLY A 387 -5.20 -12.55 -14.20
CA GLY A 387 -6.17 -13.02 -13.23
C GLY A 387 -6.14 -12.17 -11.95
N ASN A 388 -7.29 -11.88 -11.38
CA ASN A 388 -7.42 -11.31 -10.05
C ASN A 388 -8.63 -11.94 -9.35
N VAL A 389 -8.80 -11.75 -8.02
CA VAL A 389 -10.00 -12.29 -7.34
C VAL A 389 -11.26 -11.52 -7.74
N TRP A 390 -11.13 -10.24 -8.03
CA TRP A 390 -12.19 -9.37 -8.54
C TRP A 390 -11.68 -8.47 -9.66
N VAL A 391 -12.54 -8.09 -10.58
CA VAL A 391 -12.39 -6.98 -11.52
C VAL A 391 -13.32 -5.84 -11.15
N TRP A 392 -14.49 -6.20 -10.59
CA TRP A 392 -15.47 -5.25 -10.09
C TRP A 392 -15.98 -5.68 -8.70
N THR A 393 -16.19 -4.70 -7.82
CA THR A 393 -16.85 -4.84 -6.53
C THR A 393 -17.94 -3.78 -6.38
N ALA A 394 -18.80 -3.92 -5.39
CA ALA A 394 -19.81 -2.90 -5.10
C ALA A 394 -19.23 -1.53 -4.70
N ARG A 395 -17.93 -1.48 -4.37
CA ARG A 395 -17.18 -0.25 -4.06
C ARG A 395 -16.34 0.25 -5.23
N THR A 396 -16.40 -0.40 -6.38
CA THR A 396 -15.62 0.03 -7.55
C THR A 396 -16.04 1.43 -7.98
N THR A 397 -15.11 2.37 -7.87
CA THR A 397 -15.21 3.74 -8.34
C THR A 397 -13.96 4.11 -9.11
N TRP A 398 -14.15 4.81 -10.23
CA TRP A 398 -13.06 5.31 -11.07
C TRP A 398 -13.18 6.81 -11.13
N ASN A 399 -12.53 7.46 -10.20
CA ASN A 399 -12.61 8.89 -9.94
C ASN A 399 -11.29 9.37 -9.35
N PRO A 400 -10.37 9.92 -10.17
CA PRO A 400 -9.05 10.32 -9.70
C PRO A 400 -9.07 11.51 -8.70
N VAL A 401 -10.20 12.21 -8.55
CA VAL A 401 -10.36 13.30 -7.57
C VAL A 401 -10.66 12.75 -6.18
N GLY A 402 -11.63 11.85 -6.07
CA GLY A 402 -12.01 11.20 -4.80
C GLY A 402 -11.36 9.84 -4.55
N GLY A 403 -10.50 9.41 -5.47
CA GLY A 403 -9.78 8.13 -5.38
C GLY A 403 -10.54 6.93 -5.91
N PHE A 404 -9.97 5.77 -5.68
CA PHE A 404 -10.51 4.47 -6.08
C PHE A 404 -11.05 3.74 -4.86
N GLY A 405 -12.22 3.16 -4.97
CA GLY A 405 -12.90 2.50 -3.84
C GLY A 405 -12.35 1.11 -3.50
N ASP A 406 -11.47 0.54 -4.34
CA ASP A 406 -10.85 -0.77 -4.13
C ASP A 406 -9.49 -0.91 -4.84
N VAL A 407 -8.68 -1.86 -4.37
CA VAL A 407 -7.33 -2.13 -4.91
C VAL A 407 -7.37 -2.77 -6.31
N TYR A 408 -8.45 -3.46 -6.67
CA TYR A 408 -8.57 -4.14 -7.97
C TYR A 408 -8.69 -3.14 -9.11
N SER A 409 -9.42 -2.05 -8.88
CA SER A 409 -9.49 -0.90 -9.80
C SER A 409 -8.12 -0.24 -9.99
N THR A 410 -7.35 -0.10 -8.92
CA THR A 410 -6.00 0.45 -8.95
C THR A 410 -5.05 -0.46 -9.74
N ASP A 411 -5.17 -1.78 -9.61
CA ASP A 411 -4.38 -2.76 -10.38
C ASP A 411 -4.62 -2.64 -11.90
N ILE A 412 -5.80 -2.22 -12.33
CA ILE A 412 -6.09 -1.93 -13.74
C ILE A 412 -5.60 -0.53 -14.12
N TRP A 413 -5.92 0.48 -13.31
CA TRP A 413 -5.62 1.90 -13.58
C TRP A 413 -4.13 2.17 -13.79
N ARG A 414 -3.23 1.57 -13.00
CA ARG A 414 -1.78 1.76 -13.12
C ARG A 414 -1.21 1.46 -14.50
N ASN A 415 -1.93 0.71 -15.34
CA ASN A 415 -1.54 0.42 -16.72
C ASN A 415 -1.95 1.51 -17.71
N MET A 416 -2.80 2.43 -17.29
CA MET A 416 -3.39 3.47 -18.16
C MET A 416 -2.86 4.86 -17.90
N PHE A 417 -2.12 5.03 -16.82
CA PHE A 417 -1.66 6.31 -16.31
C PHE A 417 -0.13 6.33 -16.17
N ASP A 418 0.47 7.41 -16.65
CA ASP A 418 1.90 7.70 -16.46
C ASP A 418 2.03 8.90 -15.51
N PRO A 419 2.58 8.72 -14.29
CA PRO A 419 2.82 9.83 -13.38
C PRO A 419 4.02 10.69 -13.80
N PRO A 420 4.12 11.95 -13.34
CA PRO A 420 5.30 12.78 -13.55
C PRO A 420 6.57 12.17 -12.93
N ILE A 421 6.44 11.72 -11.69
CA ILE A 421 7.47 11.07 -10.88
C ILE A 421 6.94 9.72 -10.41
N THR A 422 7.79 8.74 -10.25
CA THR A 422 7.44 7.42 -9.72
C THR A 422 8.52 6.89 -8.79
N ARG A 423 8.31 5.72 -8.17
CA ARG A 423 9.30 5.08 -7.31
C ARG A 423 10.17 4.10 -8.09
N HIS A 424 11.48 4.10 -7.81
CA HIS A 424 12.38 3.04 -8.27
C HIS A 424 11.97 1.71 -7.63
N PRO A 425 11.83 0.61 -8.40
CA PRO A 425 11.22 -0.62 -7.90
C PRO A 425 12.04 -1.35 -6.83
N PHE A 426 13.33 -1.02 -6.65
CA PHE A 426 14.22 -1.71 -5.72
C PHE A 426 14.58 -0.87 -4.49
N ASN A 427 14.89 0.41 -4.64
CA ASN A 427 15.33 1.25 -3.52
C ASN A 427 14.28 2.24 -3.01
N GLY A 428 13.14 2.37 -3.71
CA GLY A 428 12.03 3.22 -3.29
C GLY A 428 12.27 4.72 -3.41
N LEU A 429 13.38 5.16 -4.01
CA LEU A 429 13.62 6.58 -4.23
C LEU A 429 12.72 7.13 -5.35
N PRO A 430 12.26 8.39 -5.28
CA PRO A 430 11.59 9.04 -6.38
C PRO A 430 12.50 9.17 -7.60
N ILE A 431 11.98 8.85 -8.78
CA ILE A 431 12.69 9.01 -10.05
C ILE A 431 11.82 9.75 -11.06
N PRO A 432 12.41 10.61 -11.94
CA PRO A 432 11.68 11.24 -13.02
C PRO A 432 11.15 10.17 -13.99
N TYR A 433 9.89 10.29 -14.38
CA TYR A 433 9.29 9.36 -15.33
C TYR A 433 8.72 10.09 -16.56
N ARG A 434 7.62 10.82 -16.39
CA ARG A 434 7.01 11.56 -17.50
C ARG A 434 7.38 13.06 -17.51
N ALA A 435 7.82 13.61 -16.36
CA ALA A 435 8.38 14.95 -16.27
C ALA A 435 9.82 14.90 -15.75
N ASN A 436 10.69 15.74 -16.32
CA ASN A 436 12.01 16.00 -15.76
C ASN A 436 11.89 17.11 -14.72
N TYR A 437 12.86 17.18 -13.79
CA TYR A 437 12.85 18.24 -12.78
C TYR A 437 14.26 18.67 -12.38
N VAL A 438 14.35 19.91 -11.85
CA VAL A 438 15.53 20.44 -11.17
C VAL A 438 15.07 21.02 -9.83
N VAL A 439 15.77 20.65 -8.77
CA VAL A 439 15.50 21.12 -7.41
C VAL A 439 16.52 22.17 -6.99
N ASP A 440 16.04 23.34 -6.59
CA ASP A 440 16.81 24.36 -5.89
C ASP A 440 16.27 24.50 -4.46
N THR A 441 17.12 24.44 -3.45
CA THR A 441 16.72 24.60 -2.05
C THR A 441 17.66 25.53 -1.29
N ALA A 442 17.10 26.32 -0.38
CA ALA A 442 17.88 27.12 0.59
C ALA A 442 18.27 26.32 1.82
N GLY A 443 17.85 25.06 1.93
CA GLY A 443 18.00 24.21 3.12
C GLY A 443 16.90 24.47 4.17
N PRO A 444 16.96 23.77 5.30
CA PRO A 444 15.88 23.77 6.28
C PRO A 444 15.71 25.08 7.08
N ASN A 445 16.73 25.93 7.10
CA ASN A 445 16.79 27.13 7.94
C ASN A 445 16.80 28.46 7.16
N ASN A 446 16.72 28.40 5.83
CA ASN A 446 16.74 29.58 4.97
C ASN A 446 15.59 29.49 3.95
N ALA A 447 15.41 30.59 3.21
CA ALA A 447 14.37 30.66 2.20
C ALA A 447 14.87 31.28 0.90
N LEU A 448 14.26 30.89 -0.22
CA LEU A 448 14.39 31.48 -1.54
C LEU A 448 13.31 32.55 -1.71
N ASP A 449 13.63 33.66 -2.38
CA ASP A 449 12.63 34.65 -2.78
C ASP A 449 11.71 34.07 -3.87
N VAL A 450 10.41 34.18 -3.68
CA VAL A 450 9.43 33.83 -4.73
C VAL A 450 9.27 35.02 -5.67
N PRO A 451 9.43 34.86 -7.00
CA PRO A 451 9.30 35.96 -7.96
C PRO A 451 7.91 36.63 -7.90
N PRO A 452 7.82 37.95 -8.04
CA PRO A 452 6.57 38.69 -7.91
C PRO A 452 5.56 38.41 -9.04
N ASP A 453 5.97 37.76 -10.12
CA ASP A 453 5.11 37.27 -11.20
C ASP A 453 4.61 35.82 -10.95
N ALA A 454 5.02 35.19 -9.86
CA ALA A 454 4.42 33.95 -9.42
C ALA A 454 2.98 34.16 -8.96
N PHE A 455 2.15 33.12 -9.13
CA PHE A 455 0.71 33.18 -8.87
C PHE A 455 0.27 32.01 -7.98
N ILE A 456 -0.86 32.22 -7.30
CA ILE A 456 -1.54 31.20 -6.52
C ILE A 456 -3.06 31.36 -6.70
N TRP A 457 -3.82 30.28 -6.56
CA TRP A 457 -5.27 30.36 -6.64
C TRP A 457 -5.85 30.94 -5.34
N ASP A 458 -6.68 31.98 -5.48
CA ASP A 458 -7.47 32.53 -4.40
C ASP A 458 -8.94 32.12 -4.57
N ALA A 459 -9.38 31.19 -3.74
CA ALA A 459 -10.72 30.61 -3.79
C ALA A 459 -11.83 31.61 -3.41
N GLU A 460 -11.52 32.67 -2.63
CA GLU A 460 -12.49 33.72 -2.25
C GLU A 460 -12.77 34.64 -3.44
N SER A 461 -11.74 35.16 -4.10
CA SER A 461 -11.86 35.97 -5.31
C SER A 461 -12.13 35.14 -6.57
N ARG A 462 -11.97 33.83 -6.52
CA ARG A 462 -12.08 32.88 -7.64
C ARG A 462 -11.18 33.26 -8.82
N ALA A 463 -9.95 33.59 -8.52
CA ALA A 463 -8.97 34.06 -9.50
C ALA A 463 -7.55 33.68 -9.11
N TRP A 464 -6.68 33.62 -10.11
CA TRP A 464 -5.25 33.59 -9.89
C TRP A 464 -4.78 34.97 -9.44
N THR A 465 -4.12 35.04 -8.30
CA THR A 465 -3.52 36.25 -7.73
C THR A 465 -2.01 36.14 -7.73
N THR A 466 -1.32 37.25 -7.95
CA THR A 466 0.14 37.32 -7.78
C THR A 466 0.49 37.23 -6.30
N VAL A 467 1.59 36.56 -5.99
CA VAL A 467 2.06 36.42 -4.62
C VAL A 467 2.55 37.75 -4.05
N SER A 468 2.57 37.92 -2.73
CA SER A 468 3.11 39.09 -2.07
C SER A 468 4.61 39.27 -2.40
N PRO A 469 5.13 40.48 -2.57
CA PRO A 469 6.55 40.73 -2.84
C PRO A 469 7.52 40.21 -1.78
N SER A 470 7.03 39.89 -0.59
CA SER A 470 7.82 39.31 0.50
C SER A 470 7.63 37.80 0.67
N THR A 471 6.98 37.16 -0.28
CA THR A 471 6.78 35.71 -0.23
C THR A 471 8.11 34.98 -0.44
N SER A 472 8.36 33.98 0.40
CA SER A 472 9.53 33.12 0.31
C SER A 472 9.14 31.66 0.45
N ALA A 473 10.02 30.76 0.05
CA ALA A 473 9.84 29.31 0.12
C ALA A 473 11.14 28.61 0.47
N SER A 474 11.09 27.48 1.15
CA SER A 474 12.27 26.66 1.47
C SER A 474 12.90 26.06 0.22
N SER A 475 12.08 25.66 -0.73
CA SER A 475 12.52 25.02 -1.97
C SER A 475 11.74 25.48 -3.20
N LYS A 476 12.39 25.32 -4.35
CA LYS A 476 11.80 25.52 -5.68
C LYS A 476 12.07 24.28 -6.53
N VAL A 477 11.05 23.77 -7.20
CA VAL A 477 11.19 22.73 -8.21
C VAL A 477 10.78 23.26 -9.56
N THR A 478 11.66 23.11 -10.54
CA THR A 478 11.41 23.44 -11.95
C THR A 478 11.10 22.16 -12.70
N PHE A 479 9.85 22.00 -13.13
CA PHE A 479 9.39 20.87 -13.92
C PHE A 479 9.41 21.18 -15.41
N ASP A 480 9.95 20.24 -16.22
CA ASP A 480 9.84 20.20 -17.67
C ASP A 480 8.83 19.12 -18.07
N TYR A 481 7.68 19.54 -18.58
CA TYR A 481 6.58 18.70 -19.04
C TYR A 481 6.66 18.31 -20.52
N SER A 482 7.81 18.49 -21.20
CA SER A 482 7.96 18.24 -22.64
C SER A 482 7.53 16.84 -23.06
N ASN A 483 7.80 15.80 -22.22
CA ASN A 483 7.36 14.43 -22.51
C ASN A 483 5.82 14.24 -22.46
N TYR A 484 5.09 15.10 -21.73
CA TYR A 484 3.64 15.14 -21.80
C TYR A 484 3.16 15.97 -23.01
N PHE A 485 3.66 17.19 -23.18
CA PHE A 485 3.12 18.14 -24.15
C PHE A 485 3.46 17.79 -25.60
N ASN A 486 4.48 16.97 -25.82
CA ASN A 486 4.75 16.37 -27.12
C ASN A 486 3.86 15.13 -27.40
N SER A 487 2.89 14.80 -26.52
CA SER A 487 2.04 13.64 -26.63
C SER A 487 0.55 13.98 -26.47
N LYS A 488 -0.31 13.01 -26.52
CA LYS A 488 -1.76 13.16 -26.51
C LYS A 488 -2.40 12.32 -25.40
N TRP A 489 -3.55 12.78 -24.95
CA TRP A 489 -4.52 11.97 -24.24
C TRP A 489 -5.04 10.83 -25.12
N HIS A 490 -5.56 9.77 -24.50
CA HIS A 490 -6.09 8.61 -25.23
C HIS A 490 -7.15 8.94 -26.29
N HIS A 491 -7.93 10.00 -26.10
CA HIS A 491 -8.94 10.47 -27.09
C HIS A 491 -8.36 11.37 -28.19
N GLY A 492 -7.03 11.48 -28.28
CA GLY A 492 -6.33 12.11 -29.39
C GLY A 492 -6.09 13.62 -29.24
N GLN A 493 -6.58 14.27 -28.17
CA GLN A 493 -6.30 15.69 -27.91
C GLN A 493 -4.91 15.87 -27.29
N PRO A 494 -4.21 17.00 -27.56
CA PRO A 494 -2.91 17.27 -26.98
C PRO A 494 -3.00 17.44 -25.47
N ILE A 495 -1.92 17.07 -24.78
CA ILE A 495 -1.68 17.43 -23.38
C ILE A 495 -0.95 18.77 -23.39
N ASP A 496 -1.37 19.73 -22.57
CA ASP A 496 -0.78 21.08 -22.54
C ASP A 496 -0.80 21.72 -21.15
N MET A 497 -0.29 22.96 -21.05
CA MET A 497 -0.22 23.69 -19.79
C MET A 497 -1.60 23.97 -19.18
N ALA A 498 -2.68 23.98 -19.96
CA ALA A 498 -4.03 24.14 -19.42
C ALA A 498 -4.44 22.93 -18.56
N ASP A 499 -4.03 21.71 -18.94
CA ASP A 499 -4.28 20.50 -18.13
C ASP A 499 -3.56 20.59 -16.78
N VAL A 500 -2.31 21.06 -16.75
CA VAL A 500 -1.52 21.30 -15.54
C VAL A 500 -2.18 22.33 -14.63
N ILE A 501 -2.56 23.47 -15.20
CA ILE A 501 -3.16 24.58 -14.45
C ILE A 501 -4.55 24.22 -13.91
N TYR A 502 -5.34 23.44 -14.67
CA TYR A 502 -6.63 22.97 -14.17
C TYR A 502 -6.48 22.00 -12.99
N SER A 503 -5.52 21.10 -13.04
CA SER A 503 -5.23 20.19 -11.91
C SER A 503 -4.88 20.96 -10.63
N ILE A 504 -4.02 21.97 -10.72
CA ILE A 504 -3.67 22.83 -9.57
C ILE A 504 -4.91 23.57 -9.06
N TYR A 505 -5.63 24.23 -9.97
CA TYR A 505 -6.88 24.94 -9.63
C TYR A 505 -7.85 24.05 -8.89
N GLN A 506 -8.15 22.86 -9.43
CA GLN A 506 -9.14 21.95 -8.88
C GLN A 506 -8.81 21.57 -7.43
N THR A 507 -7.55 21.23 -7.16
CA THR A 507 -7.10 20.83 -5.82
C THR A 507 -7.20 21.99 -4.82
N PHE A 508 -6.78 23.21 -5.22
CA PHE A 508 -6.87 24.39 -4.38
C PHE A 508 -8.32 24.84 -4.16
N ASP A 509 -9.12 24.89 -5.23
CA ASP A 509 -10.50 25.39 -5.12
C ASP A 509 -11.39 24.42 -4.34
N LEU A 510 -11.19 23.10 -4.48
CA LEU A 510 -11.88 22.10 -3.67
C LEU A 510 -11.56 22.28 -2.18
N THR A 511 -10.31 22.58 -1.83
CA THR A 511 -9.84 22.65 -0.44
C THR A 511 -10.19 23.98 0.24
N TYR A 512 -10.05 25.12 -0.46
CA TYR A 512 -10.17 26.44 0.17
C TYR A 512 -11.51 27.14 -0.11
N ASN A 513 -12.30 26.67 -1.06
CA ASN A 513 -13.65 27.17 -1.28
C ASN A 513 -14.59 26.58 -0.21
N GLU A 514 -15.16 27.42 0.68
CA GLU A 514 -16.00 26.99 1.81
C GLU A 514 -17.17 26.08 1.40
N GLU A 515 -17.80 26.35 0.25
CA GLU A 515 -18.91 25.53 -0.24
C GLU A 515 -18.43 24.14 -0.67
N LYS A 516 -17.36 24.08 -1.48
CA LYS A 516 -16.80 22.83 -2.01
C LYS A 516 -16.17 21.97 -0.90
N SER A 517 -15.38 22.57 -0.01
CA SER A 517 -14.73 21.88 1.09
C SER A 517 -15.73 21.35 2.13
N SER A 518 -16.84 22.05 2.35
CA SER A 518 -17.91 21.53 3.20
C SER A 518 -18.69 20.37 2.55
N MET A 519 -18.76 20.33 1.22
CA MET A 519 -19.38 19.21 0.49
C MET A 519 -18.46 17.98 0.46
N GLU A 520 -17.19 18.15 0.21
CA GLU A 520 -16.19 17.07 0.12
C GLU A 520 -15.17 17.17 1.28
N PHE A 521 -15.70 17.19 2.50
CA PHE A 521 -14.92 17.40 3.72
C PHE A 521 -13.74 16.43 3.86
N ALA A 522 -13.98 15.14 3.60
CA ALA A 522 -12.94 14.11 3.73
C ALA A 522 -11.74 14.37 2.81
N ILE A 523 -11.96 14.93 1.62
CA ILE A 523 -10.88 15.29 0.68
C ILE A 523 -10.19 16.58 1.11
N ALA A 524 -10.99 17.61 1.42
CA ALA A 524 -10.46 18.95 1.74
C ALA A 524 -9.58 18.96 2.99
N THR A 525 -9.97 18.22 4.03
CA THR A 525 -9.28 18.21 5.31
C THR A 525 -7.88 17.60 5.21
N VAL A 526 -7.71 16.52 4.46
CA VAL A 526 -6.38 15.91 4.26
C VAL A 526 -5.51 16.70 3.29
N SER A 527 -6.13 17.38 2.32
CA SER A 527 -5.37 18.17 1.33
C SER A 527 -4.82 19.47 1.91
N LYS A 528 -5.50 20.05 2.90
CA LYS A 528 -5.17 21.38 3.40
C LYS A 528 -3.76 21.50 3.98
N PRO A 529 -3.27 20.64 4.89
CA PRO A 529 -1.90 20.75 5.43
C PRO A 529 -0.82 20.66 4.34
N TYR A 530 -1.05 19.89 3.29
CA TYR A 530 -0.18 19.79 2.13
C TYR A 530 -0.18 21.09 1.32
N LEU A 531 -1.36 21.61 0.98
CA LEU A 531 -1.50 22.82 0.15
C LEU A 531 -1.05 24.11 0.86
N ASP A 532 -1.13 24.17 2.18
CA ASP A 532 -0.63 25.31 2.98
C ASP A 532 0.90 25.53 2.81
N THR A 533 1.64 24.50 2.37
CA THR A 533 3.08 24.59 2.10
C THR A 533 3.42 25.24 0.76
N PHE A 534 2.48 25.29 -0.20
CA PHE A 534 2.73 25.91 -1.51
C PHE A 534 2.71 27.42 -1.43
N LYS A 535 3.75 28.07 -1.97
CA LYS A 535 3.95 29.51 -1.90
C LYS A 535 3.76 30.23 -3.23
N GLY A 536 3.70 29.50 -4.33
CA GLY A 536 3.40 30.03 -5.65
C GLY A 536 3.85 29.15 -6.78
N PHE A 537 3.29 29.44 -7.95
CA PHE A 537 3.56 28.79 -9.22
C PHE A 537 4.02 29.83 -10.22
N ARG A 538 4.90 29.45 -11.16
CA ARG A 538 5.36 30.35 -12.21
C ARG A 538 5.55 29.60 -13.52
N ILE A 539 4.80 30.00 -14.56
CA ILE A 539 5.01 29.49 -15.91
C ILE A 539 6.24 30.21 -16.49
N VAL A 540 7.30 29.49 -16.74
CA VAL A 540 8.57 30.01 -17.29
C VAL A 540 8.48 30.11 -18.80
N ASP A 541 8.03 29.05 -19.45
CA ASP A 541 7.78 28.97 -20.88
C ASP A 541 6.61 28.01 -21.18
N GLU A 542 6.46 27.55 -22.43
CA GLU A 542 5.33 26.71 -22.84
C GLU A 542 5.34 25.29 -22.22
N ASN A 543 6.50 24.80 -21.79
CA ASN A 543 6.69 23.44 -21.25
C ASN A 543 7.10 23.43 -19.77
N THR A 544 7.46 24.59 -19.21
CA THR A 544 8.18 24.66 -17.94
C THR A 544 7.37 25.40 -16.87
N LEU A 545 7.19 24.75 -15.71
CA LEU A 545 6.56 25.30 -14.52
C LEU A 545 7.52 25.27 -13.34
N GLU A 546 7.71 26.38 -12.65
CA GLU A 546 8.34 26.47 -11.35
C GLU A 546 7.28 26.39 -10.26
N ILE A 547 7.56 25.57 -9.23
CA ILE A 547 6.71 25.37 -8.05
C ILE A 547 7.53 25.71 -6.82
N TYR A 548 7.02 26.62 -5.97
CA TYR A 548 7.66 27.09 -4.75
C TYR A 548 6.94 26.51 -3.54
N VAL A 549 7.68 25.80 -2.65
CA VAL A 549 7.11 25.08 -1.50
C VAL A 549 7.93 25.30 -0.23
N ASP A 550 7.23 25.39 0.90
CA ASP A 550 7.84 25.30 2.24
C ASP A 550 7.96 23.84 2.63
N PHE A 551 8.77 23.14 1.90
CA PHE A 551 9.13 21.74 2.15
C PHE A 551 10.63 21.55 1.92
N TRP A 552 11.26 20.87 2.86
CA TRP A 552 12.66 20.50 2.73
C TRP A 552 12.83 19.00 3.03
N HIS A 553 13.75 18.38 2.31
CA HIS A 553 14.20 17.01 2.57
C HIS A 553 15.69 16.90 2.23
N PHE A 554 16.43 16.11 3.01
CA PHE A 554 17.86 15.86 2.79
C PHE A 554 18.15 15.10 1.49
N ALA A 555 17.17 14.32 0.98
CA ALA A 555 17.19 13.74 -0.35
C ALA A 555 16.38 14.62 -1.31
N PRO A 556 17.00 15.33 -2.27
CA PRO A 556 16.32 16.34 -3.11
C PRO A 556 15.18 15.77 -3.98
N ASP A 557 15.27 14.49 -4.37
CA ASP A 557 14.22 13.85 -5.16
C ASP A 557 12.87 13.79 -4.42
N TYR A 558 12.89 13.73 -3.07
CA TYR A 558 11.67 13.85 -2.25
C TYR A 558 11.07 15.26 -2.28
N ILE A 559 11.89 16.30 -2.49
CA ILE A 559 11.37 17.66 -2.68
C ILE A 559 10.62 17.75 -4.02
N ALA A 560 11.17 17.13 -5.07
CA ALA A 560 10.52 17.09 -6.38
C ALA A 560 9.22 16.27 -6.34
N ASP A 561 9.23 15.12 -5.70
CA ASP A 561 8.05 14.27 -5.52
C ASP A 561 6.95 15.01 -4.75
N TYR A 562 7.30 15.67 -3.64
CA TYR A 562 6.38 16.49 -2.86
C TYR A 562 5.77 17.64 -3.66
N ALA A 563 6.59 18.35 -4.45
CA ALA A 563 6.14 19.46 -5.28
C ALA A 563 5.32 19.03 -6.51
N SER A 564 5.28 17.73 -6.83
CA SER A 564 4.56 17.17 -7.99
C SER A 564 3.05 17.14 -7.76
N ILE A 565 2.45 18.31 -7.50
CA ILE A 565 1.00 18.47 -7.24
C ILE A 565 0.12 18.10 -8.45
N THR A 566 0.68 18.14 -9.65
CA THR A 566 -0.08 17.90 -10.88
C THR A 566 0.00 16.42 -11.26
N GLY A 567 -1.02 15.66 -10.89
CA GLY A 567 -1.07 14.24 -11.26
C GLY A 567 -1.23 14.00 -12.78
N LEU A 568 -1.84 14.95 -13.52
CA LEU A 568 -2.20 14.80 -14.95
C LEU A 568 -2.91 13.49 -15.24
N THR A 569 -3.83 13.11 -14.38
CA THR A 569 -4.55 11.83 -14.43
C THR A 569 -5.59 11.79 -15.53
N MET A 570 -6.22 12.94 -15.81
CA MET A 570 -7.30 13.09 -16.79
C MET A 570 -7.24 14.47 -17.47
N PRO A 571 -7.79 14.60 -18.68
CA PRO A 571 -7.86 15.90 -19.35
C PRO A 571 -8.82 16.86 -18.64
N TRP A 572 -8.51 18.17 -18.69
CA TRP A 572 -9.21 19.20 -17.95
C TRP A 572 -10.71 19.30 -18.28
N GLU A 573 -11.12 19.01 -19.50
CA GLU A 573 -12.52 19.07 -19.90
C GLU A 573 -13.39 18.03 -19.21
N ILE A 574 -12.83 16.86 -18.88
CA ILE A 574 -13.51 15.83 -18.08
C ILE A 574 -13.60 16.27 -16.62
N LEU A 575 -12.49 16.76 -16.06
CA LEU A 575 -12.46 17.27 -14.68
C LEU A 575 -13.44 18.43 -14.49
N PHE A 576 -13.53 19.38 -15.44
CA PHE A 576 -14.47 20.51 -15.41
C PHE A 576 -15.93 20.04 -15.45
N ALA A 577 -16.22 19.04 -16.27
CA ALA A 577 -17.57 18.47 -16.34
C ALA A 577 -17.94 17.71 -15.06
N MET A 578 -16.97 17.00 -14.44
CA MET A 578 -17.16 16.34 -13.15
C MET A 578 -17.41 17.37 -12.03
N ASP A 579 -16.61 18.44 -11.95
CA ASP A 579 -16.78 19.52 -10.98
C ASP A 579 -18.17 20.16 -11.08
N THR A 580 -18.61 20.44 -12.31
CA THR A 580 -19.97 20.98 -12.57
C THR A 580 -21.06 20.00 -12.13
N LEU A 581 -20.88 18.70 -12.37
CA LEU A 581 -21.84 17.67 -11.95
C LEU A 581 -21.95 17.58 -10.42
N VAL A 582 -20.79 17.62 -9.74
CA VAL A 582 -20.69 17.45 -8.28
C VAL A 582 -21.11 18.73 -7.57
N PHE A 583 -20.49 19.87 -7.86
CA PHE A 583 -20.66 21.10 -7.08
C PHE A 583 -21.84 21.96 -7.53
N ASP A 584 -22.03 22.18 -8.86
CA ASP A 584 -23.07 23.05 -9.36
C ASP A 584 -24.42 22.33 -9.47
N GLN A 585 -24.44 21.11 -10.03
CA GLN A 585 -25.66 20.33 -10.22
C GLN A 585 -26.01 19.45 -9.02
N ARG A 586 -25.06 19.14 -8.14
CA ARG A 586 -25.21 18.28 -6.95
C ARG A 586 -25.86 16.93 -7.25
N LYS A 587 -25.46 16.29 -8.35
CA LYS A 587 -26.00 15.02 -8.84
C LYS A 587 -25.10 13.83 -8.55
N ALA A 588 -23.89 14.07 -8.10
CA ALA A 588 -22.91 13.06 -7.71
C ALA A 588 -22.01 13.61 -6.61
N ALA A 589 -21.16 12.77 -6.02
CA ALA A 589 -20.14 13.16 -5.06
C ALA A 589 -18.80 12.54 -5.47
N TYR A 590 -17.70 13.17 -5.07
CA TYR A 590 -16.37 12.63 -5.26
C TYR A 590 -16.02 11.57 -4.22
N SER A 591 -16.44 11.76 -2.96
CA SER A 591 -16.17 10.82 -1.85
C SER A 591 -17.36 9.95 -1.50
N ASP A 592 -17.09 8.80 -0.87
CA ASP A 592 -18.11 7.89 -0.34
C ASP A 592 -18.96 8.57 0.74
N THR A 593 -18.32 9.27 1.67
CA THR A 593 -18.99 9.97 2.78
C THR A 593 -19.91 11.08 2.28
N ALA A 594 -19.48 11.89 1.31
CA ALA A 594 -20.32 12.90 0.68
C ALA A 594 -21.49 12.26 -0.10
N SER A 595 -21.23 11.16 -0.82
CA SER A 595 -22.25 10.36 -1.51
C SER A 595 -23.36 9.91 -0.56
N GLN A 596 -23.01 9.39 0.60
CA GLN A 596 -23.95 8.96 1.62
C GLN A 596 -24.70 10.13 2.26
N ARG A 597 -23.96 11.18 2.67
CA ARG A 597 -24.52 12.38 3.32
C ARG A 597 -25.56 13.09 2.45
N PHE A 598 -25.31 13.22 1.16
CA PHE A 598 -26.19 13.89 0.22
C PHE A 598 -27.16 12.95 -0.51
N ASN A 599 -27.03 11.62 -0.29
CA ASN A 599 -27.80 10.58 -0.98
C ASN A 599 -27.75 10.74 -2.51
N VAL A 600 -26.56 10.89 -3.03
CA VAL A 600 -26.25 10.96 -4.46
C VAL A 600 -25.24 9.86 -4.84
N PRO A 601 -25.10 9.50 -6.12
CA PRO A 601 -24.08 8.52 -6.53
C PRO A 601 -22.66 8.95 -6.15
N TRP A 602 -21.86 8.01 -5.67
CA TRP A 602 -20.41 8.11 -5.67
C TRP A 602 -19.95 7.98 -7.13
N LEU A 603 -19.38 9.06 -7.69
CA LEU A 603 -19.08 9.21 -9.11
C LEU A 603 -18.08 8.16 -9.62
N SER A 604 -18.45 7.42 -10.65
CA SER A 604 -17.59 6.41 -11.27
C SER A 604 -17.64 6.48 -12.80
N LEU A 605 -16.52 6.86 -13.42
CA LEU A 605 -16.43 7.09 -14.87
C LEU A 605 -16.49 5.82 -15.74
N VAL A 606 -16.34 4.64 -15.15
CA VAL A 606 -16.57 3.35 -15.85
C VAL A 606 -18.05 2.94 -15.86
N MET A 607 -18.89 3.58 -15.03
CA MET A 607 -20.31 3.24 -14.95
C MET A 607 -21.11 4.07 -15.94
N ASP A 608 -21.82 3.41 -16.84
CA ASP A 608 -22.63 4.00 -17.89
C ASP A 608 -23.61 5.10 -17.37
N ARG A 609 -24.19 4.91 -16.19
CA ARG A 609 -25.04 5.95 -15.56
C ARG A 609 -24.31 7.27 -15.35
N ASP A 610 -23.11 7.20 -14.74
CA ASP A 610 -22.38 8.39 -14.30
C ASP A 610 -21.63 9.03 -15.48
N SER A 611 -21.04 8.22 -16.35
CA SER A 611 -20.38 8.70 -17.57
C SER A 611 -21.37 9.44 -18.50
N ARG A 612 -22.61 8.97 -18.61
CA ARG A 612 -23.67 9.71 -19.35
C ARG A 612 -24.01 11.04 -18.71
N LEU A 613 -24.04 11.14 -17.39
CA LEU A 613 -24.29 12.43 -16.71
C LEU A 613 -23.17 13.41 -17.00
N VAL A 614 -21.91 12.99 -16.92
CA VAL A 614 -20.74 13.82 -17.26
C VAL A 614 -20.77 14.20 -18.74
N ASN A 615 -21.03 13.26 -19.66
CA ASN A 615 -21.14 13.51 -21.09
C ASN A 615 -22.26 14.51 -21.44
N ASN A 616 -23.39 14.49 -20.72
CA ASN A 616 -24.44 15.50 -20.90
C ASN A 616 -23.98 16.91 -20.50
N VAL A 617 -23.14 17.04 -19.46
CA VAL A 617 -22.53 18.31 -19.08
C VAL A 617 -21.58 18.80 -20.18
N ILE A 618 -20.76 17.91 -20.74
CA ILE A 618 -19.84 18.24 -21.85
C ILE A 618 -20.63 18.71 -23.08
N ARG A 619 -21.74 18.05 -23.45
CA ARG A 619 -22.65 18.47 -24.54
C ARG A 619 -23.25 19.84 -24.29
N ASP A 620 -23.63 20.11 -23.04
CA ASP A 620 -24.12 21.45 -22.64
C ASP A 620 -23.03 22.52 -22.79
N PHE A 621 -21.79 22.24 -22.43
CA PHE A 621 -20.67 23.15 -22.58
C PHE A 621 -20.40 23.49 -24.04
N ASP A 622 -20.31 22.49 -24.92
CA ASP A 622 -20.09 22.71 -26.36
C ASP A 622 -21.23 23.48 -26.96
N SER A 623 -22.48 23.09 -26.71
CA SER A 623 -23.66 23.75 -27.27
C SER A 623 -23.86 25.22 -26.83
N LYS A 624 -23.47 25.54 -25.60
CA LYS A 624 -23.59 26.87 -24.99
C LYS A 624 -22.31 27.69 -25.09
N GLN A 625 -21.25 27.13 -25.69
CA GLN A 625 -19.93 27.76 -25.83
C GLN A 625 -19.36 28.19 -24.48
N ILE A 626 -19.35 27.23 -23.49
CA ILE A 626 -18.87 27.46 -22.12
C ILE A 626 -17.52 26.77 -21.96
N TYR A 627 -16.53 27.51 -21.44
CA TYR A 627 -15.27 26.94 -20.92
C TYR A 627 -14.80 27.81 -19.75
N PRO A 628 -13.95 27.33 -18.86
CA PRO A 628 -13.54 28.04 -17.64
C PRO A 628 -12.43 29.08 -17.95
N ALA A 629 -12.78 30.14 -18.70
CA ALA A 629 -11.84 31.14 -19.23
C ALA A 629 -11.03 31.86 -18.14
N ASN A 630 -11.63 32.10 -16.97
CA ASN A 630 -10.96 32.73 -15.82
C ASN A 630 -9.85 31.82 -15.22
N ILE A 631 -10.03 30.52 -15.22
CA ILE A 631 -9.04 29.56 -14.72
C ILE A 631 -7.82 29.55 -15.65
N PHE A 632 -8.01 29.67 -16.95
CA PHE A 632 -6.95 29.66 -17.94
C PHE A 632 -6.34 31.03 -18.23
N SER A 633 -6.74 32.08 -17.50
CA SER A 633 -6.20 33.44 -17.65
C SER A 633 -5.19 33.72 -16.51
N ILE A 634 -3.90 33.66 -16.83
CA ILE A 634 -2.80 33.86 -15.86
C ILE A 634 -1.95 35.04 -16.33
N ASN A 635 -1.78 36.05 -15.48
CA ASN A 635 -0.98 37.24 -15.74
C ASN A 635 -1.30 37.91 -17.09
N GLY A 636 -2.59 37.90 -17.48
CA GLY A 636 -3.06 38.46 -18.75
C GLY A 636 -2.83 37.61 -20.00
N LYS A 637 -2.24 36.40 -19.85
CA LYS A 637 -2.08 35.41 -20.91
C LYS A 637 -3.18 34.34 -20.81
N GLN A 638 -3.85 34.09 -21.94
CA GLN A 638 -4.84 33.00 -22.05
C GLN A 638 -4.16 31.74 -22.53
N LEU A 639 -4.32 30.64 -21.77
CA LEU A 639 -3.68 29.36 -22.09
C LEU A 639 -4.47 28.53 -23.12
N THR A 640 -5.80 28.68 -23.17
CA THR A 640 -6.67 28.00 -24.12
C THR A 640 -7.82 28.91 -24.54
N ASN A 641 -8.59 28.50 -25.53
CA ASN A 641 -9.71 29.25 -26.06
C ASN A 641 -10.91 28.37 -26.37
N MET A 642 -12.05 28.97 -26.75
CA MET A 642 -13.30 28.24 -26.99
C MET A 642 -13.20 27.21 -28.14
N ASN A 643 -12.39 27.47 -29.17
CA ASN A 643 -12.23 26.52 -30.28
C ASN A 643 -11.49 25.25 -29.81
N ASP A 644 -10.43 25.42 -29.03
CA ASP A 644 -9.68 24.32 -28.46
C ASP A 644 -10.55 23.54 -27.47
N ALA A 645 -11.32 24.21 -26.63
CA ALA A 645 -12.29 23.60 -25.73
C ALA A 645 -13.34 22.77 -26.49
N SER A 646 -13.91 23.31 -27.58
CA SER A 646 -14.90 22.62 -28.43
C SER A 646 -14.31 21.36 -29.07
N ASN A 647 -13.06 21.40 -29.55
CA ASN A 647 -12.38 20.23 -30.11
C ASN A 647 -12.22 19.12 -29.03
N ARG A 648 -11.84 19.49 -27.80
CA ARG A 648 -11.72 18.57 -26.67
C ARG A 648 -13.08 17.99 -26.27
N TYR A 649 -14.14 18.79 -26.19
CA TYR A 649 -15.51 18.33 -25.90
C TYR A 649 -16.01 17.34 -26.95
N GLN A 650 -15.79 17.61 -28.24
CA GLN A 650 -16.18 16.71 -29.32
C GLN A 650 -15.40 15.39 -29.28
N ALA A 651 -14.11 15.41 -28.95
CA ALA A 651 -13.31 14.21 -28.78
C ALA A 651 -13.79 13.38 -27.58
N ALA A 652 -14.10 14.00 -26.44
CA ALA A 652 -14.64 13.34 -25.26
C ALA A 652 -16.02 12.72 -25.52
N MET A 653 -16.91 13.44 -26.23
CA MET A 653 -18.21 12.91 -26.65
C MET A 653 -18.06 11.72 -27.58
N SER A 654 -17.14 11.78 -28.56
CA SER A 654 -16.87 10.67 -29.48
C SER A 654 -16.31 9.46 -28.76
N TRP A 655 -15.43 9.66 -27.78
CA TRP A 655 -14.93 8.61 -26.92
C TRP A 655 -16.06 7.93 -26.13
N HIS A 656 -16.95 8.71 -25.51
CA HIS A 656 -18.10 8.18 -24.81
C HIS A 656 -19.06 7.41 -25.74
N ASP A 657 -19.31 7.92 -26.94
CA ASP A 657 -20.18 7.26 -27.92
C ASP A 657 -19.58 5.91 -28.40
N GLU A 658 -18.24 5.74 -28.40
CA GLU A 658 -17.54 4.53 -28.76
C GLU A 658 -17.46 3.51 -27.60
N TYR A 659 -17.09 3.97 -26.39
CA TYR A 659 -16.77 3.08 -25.26
C TYR A 659 -17.81 3.09 -24.13
N ASN A 660 -18.82 3.95 -24.14
CA ASN A 660 -19.84 4.16 -23.11
C ASN A 660 -19.29 4.50 -21.71
N MET A 661 -18.07 5.00 -21.63
CA MET A 661 -17.38 5.44 -20.41
C MET A 661 -16.50 6.66 -20.72
N LEU A 662 -16.00 7.35 -19.67
CA LEU A 662 -15.16 8.54 -19.80
C LEU A 662 -13.80 8.41 -19.10
N VAL A 663 -13.28 7.19 -19.02
CA VAL A 663 -11.92 6.94 -18.52
C VAL A 663 -10.92 7.23 -19.63
N ILE A 664 -10.37 8.45 -19.61
CA ILE A 664 -9.40 8.95 -20.58
C ILE A 664 -8.14 9.35 -19.79
N SER A 665 -6.99 8.78 -20.13
CA SER A 665 -5.71 9.06 -19.48
C SER A 665 -4.57 9.17 -20.52
N ASN A 666 -3.32 8.99 -20.09
CA ASN A 666 -2.13 9.31 -20.90
C ASN A 666 -1.08 8.17 -20.98
N GLY A 667 -1.35 7.04 -20.35
CA GLY A 667 -0.39 5.94 -20.25
C GLY A 667 -0.41 5.00 -21.45
N PRO A 668 0.32 3.85 -21.35
CA PRO A 668 0.55 2.97 -22.50
C PRO A 668 -0.68 2.17 -22.94
N PHE A 669 -1.70 2.06 -22.10
CA PHE A 669 -2.93 1.33 -22.41
C PHE A 669 -4.18 2.19 -22.24
N MET A 670 -5.21 1.91 -23.03
CA MET A 670 -6.54 2.52 -22.99
C MET A 670 -7.58 1.48 -22.57
N LEU A 671 -8.47 1.82 -21.64
CA LEU A 671 -9.61 0.96 -21.29
C LEU A 671 -10.65 1.03 -22.41
N THR A 672 -10.98 -0.11 -23.01
CA THR A 672 -11.96 -0.21 -24.10
C THR A 672 -13.19 -1.02 -23.74
N THR A 673 -13.06 -1.94 -22.78
CA THR A 673 -14.18 -2.74 -22.30
C THR A 673 -14.14 -2.85 -20.78
N TYR A 674 -15.28 -2.60 -20.15
CA TYR A 674 -15.48 -2.82 -18.72
C TYR A 674 -16.86 -3.44 -18.48
N ASP A 675 -16.89 -4.72 -18.09
CA ASP A 675 -18.10 -5.52 -17.92
C ASP A 675 -18.19 -6.07 -16.48
N PRO A 676 -18.83 -5.32 -15.55
CA PRO A 676 -19.00 -5.74 -14.17
C PRO A 676 -19.68 -7.12 -14.00
N PRO A 677 -20.79 -7.44 -14.72
CA PRO A 677 -21.42 -8.74 -14.61
C PRO A 677 -20.51 -9.91 -15.03
N ALA A 678 -19.67 -9.70 -16.04
CA ALA A 678 -18.72 -10.72 -16.52
C ALA A 678 -17.42 -10.74 -15.70
N GLN A 679 -17.23 -9.80 -14.78
CA GLN A 679 -15.95 -9.61 -14.07
C GLN A 679 -14.78 -9.52 -15.05
N TYR A 680 -14.90 -8.64 -16.05
CA TYR A 680 -13.98 -8.52 -17.17
C TYR A 680 -13.65 -7.06 -17.47
N ALA A 681 -12.37 -6.80 -17.77
CA ALA A 681 -11.92 -5.55 -18.36
C ALA A 681 -10.89 -5.83 -19.46
N GLU A 682 -10.89 -5.00 -20.51
CA GLU A 682 -9.93 -5.07 -21.61
C GLU A 682 -9.30 -3.72 -21.87
N LEU A 683 -7.98 -3.72 -21.93
CA LEU A 683 -7.18 -2.57 -22.27
C LEU A 683 -6.44 -2.86 -23.58
N ILE A 684 -6.44 -1.90 -24.48
CA ILE A 684 -5.65 -1.96 -25.73
C ILE A 684 -4.45 -1.00 -25.64
N ALA A 685 -3.36 -1.36 -26.31
CA ALA A 685 -2.15 -0.57 -26.37
C ALA A 685 -2.40 0.81 -27.01
N PHE A 686 -1.97 1.88 -26.37
CA PHE A 686 -1.92 3.22 -26.97
C PHE A 686 -0.70 3.33 -27.87
N ARG A 687 -0.92 3.22 -29.19
CA ARG A 687 0.11 3.19 -30.22
C ARG A 687 0.28 4.51 -30.96
N ASP A 688 -0.11 5.64 -30.36
CA ASP A 688 0.14 6.95 -30.96
C ASP A 688 1.64 7.20 -31.12
N SER A 689 2.06 7.71 -32.26
CA SER A 689 3.47 7.96 -32.58
C SER A 689 4.13 9.00 -31.68
N THR A 690 3.31 9.79 -30.97
CA THR A 690 3.75 10.81 -30.01
C THR A 690 3.91 10.28 -28.59
N TYR A 691 3.46 9.05 -28.27
CA TYR A 691 3.72 8.44 -26.98
C TYR A 691 5.23 8.22 -26.79
N PRO A 692 5.86 8.67 -25.69
CA PRO A 692 7.33 8.79 -25.63
C PRO A 692 8.08 7.47 -25.46
N PHE A 693 7.45 6.43 -24.90
CA PHE A 693 8.15 5.23 -24.45
C PHE A 693 7.92 4.02 -25.37
N LYS A 694 8.90 3.09 -25.34
CA LYS A 694 8.91 1.80 -26.05
C LYS A 694 9.16 0.66 -25.06
N PRO A 695 8.84 -0.59 -25.41
CA PRO A 695 9.16 -1.74 -24.57
C PRO A 695 10.65 -1.85 -24.27
N GLY A 696 10.99 -2.19 -23.02
CA GLY A 696 12.36 -2.37 -22.54
C GLY A 696 13.05 -1.09 -22.07
N GLN A 697 12.45 0.08 -22.24
CA GLN A 697 13.08 1.35 -21.85
C GLN A 697 13.19 1.50 -20.32
N PHE A 698 12.26 0.90 -19.57
CA PHE A 698 12.24 0.88 -18.11
C PHE A 698 12.16 -0.56 -17.57
N TYR A 699 12.82 -1.50 -18.22
CA TYR A 699 12.91 -2.86 -17.74
C TYR A 699 13.97 -2.96 -16.63
N PHE A 700 13.56 -3.32 -15.44
CA PHE A 700 14.43 -3.47 -14.27
C PHE A 700 14.77 -4.95 -13.96
N GLY A 701 13.92 -5.90 -14.35
CA GLY A 701 14.09 -7.31 -14.03
C GLY A 701 13.80 -7.62 -12.55
N ASN A 702 14.66 -8.43 -11.92
CA ASN A 702 14.55 -8.82 -10.52
C ASN A 702 15.71 -8.20 -9.73
N ALA A 703 15.44 -7.76 -8.50
CA ALA A 703 16.44 -7.26 -7.57
C ALA A 703 17.34 -8.40 -7.04
N GLU A 704 18.61 -8.13 -6.83
CA GLU A 704 19.50 -8.96 -6.03
C GLU A 704 19.41 -8.51 -4.57
N LEU A 705 18.63 -9.25 -3.77
CA LEU A 705 18.36 -8.90 -2.38
C LEU A 705 19.59 -9.09 -1.50
N VAL A 706 19.64 -8.34 -0.39
CA VAL A 706 20.66 -8.56 0.65
C VAL A 706 20.40 -9.88 1.36
N ASP A 707 21.42 -10.67 1.58
CA ASP A 707 21.37 -11.91 2.38
C ASP A 707 22.57 -12.03 3.33
N ILE A 708 22.37 -12.67 4.47
CA ILE A 708 23.40 -13.00 5.45
C ILE A 708 23.85 -14.44 5.20
N ILE A 709 25.01 -14.58 4.57
CA ILE A 709 25.50 -15.89 4.11
C ILE A 709 26.05 -16.73 5.26
N ASP A 710 27.00 -16.19 6.03
CA ASP A 710 27.66 -16.92 7.11
C ASP A 710 27.91 -16.05 8.34
N VAL A 711 28.05 -16.74 9.49
CA VAL A 711 28.50 -16.18 10.77
C VAL A 711 29.51 -17.15 11.37
N ASN A 712 30.72 -16.70 11.57
CA ASN A 712 31.87 -17.54 11.92
C ASN A 712 31.73 -18.35 13.21
N GLN A 713 30.89 -17.91 14.18
CA GLN A 713 30.68 -18.60 15.44
C GLN A 713 29.27 -18.40 16.02
N ASN A 714 28.83 -19.33 16.87
CA ASN A 714 27.54 -19.33 17.55
C ASN A 714 27.64 -19.41 19.07
N PHE A 715 28.77 -19.02 19.66
CA PHE A 715 29.00 -18.98 21.11
C PHE A 715 29.78 -17.73 21.50
N ILE A 716 29.76 -17.39 22.79
CA ILE A 716 30.56 -16.30 23.39
C ILE A 716 31.52 -16.94 24.39
N ASP A 717 32.84 -16.76 24.20
CA ASP A 717 33.84 -17.13 25.18
C ASP A 717 33.96 -16.07 26.28
N LEU A 718 33.53 -16.39 27.49
CA LEU A 718 33.59 -15.48 28.64
C LEU A 718 35.00 -15.25 29.17
N SER A 719 36.02 -15.99 28.69
CA SER A 719 37.40 -15.86 29.11
C SER A 719 38.27 -14.94 28.25
N SER A 720 37.75 -14.50 27.11
CA SER A 720 38.49 -13.68 26.15
C SER A 720 37.57 -12.76 25.34
N PRO A 721 38.05 -11.66 24.73
CA PRO A 721 37.31 -10.90 23.75
C PRO A 721 36.85 -11.79 22.60
N ASN A 722 35.66 -11.48 22.03
CA ASN A 722 35.09 -12.23 20.91
C ASN A 722 34.97 -11.33 19.68
N GLN A 723 35.19 -11.88 18.49
CA GLN A 723 34.99 -11.24 17.21
C GLN A 723 34.08 -12.11 16.36
N PHE A 724 32.92 -11.58 16.03
CA PHE A 724 32.02 -12.17 15.04
C PHE A 724 32.32 -11.59 13.67
N ILE A 725 32.46 -12.45 12.69
CA ILE A 725 32.63 -12.12 11.27
C ILE A 725 31.36 -12.58 10.57
N ILE A 726 30.68 -11.65 9.94
CA ILE A 726 29.43 -11.86 9.25
C ILE A 726 29.63 -11.57 7.78
N GLU A 727 29.34 -12.53 6.92
CA GLU A 727 29.40 -12.40 5.46
C GLU A 727 28.01 -12.06 4.92
N LEU A 728 27.94 -10.97 4.12
CA LEU A 728 26.73 -10.55 3.41
C LEU A 728 26.94 -10.68 1.90
N THR A 729 25.83 -10.82 1.16
CA THR A 729 25.78 -10.62 -0.29
C THR A 729 24.62 -9.73 -0.65
N GLY A 730 24.62 -9.11 -1.83
CA GLY A 730 23.57 -8.24 -2.34
C GLY A 730 24.09 -7.10 -3.19
N GLU A 731 23.16 -6.33 -3.77
CA GLU A 731 23.47 -5.19 -4.62
C GLU A 731 23.70 -3.91 -3.80
N GLY A 732 24.68 -3.08 -4.20
CA GLY A 732 24.94 -1.76 -3.62
C GLY A 732 25.95 -1.77 -2.46
N ASN A 733 25.99 -0.68 -1.69
CA ASN A 733 26.81 -0.56 -0.50
C ASN A 733 26.11 -1.23 0.68
N LEU A 734 26.67 -2.36 1.13
CA LEU A 734 26.11 -3.16 2.21
C LEU A 734 26.44 -2.55 3.58
N GLY A 735 25.56 -2.81 4.54
CA GLY A 735 25.71 -2.48 5.95
C GLY A 735 25.07 -3.54 6.85
N LEU A 736 25.49 -3.59 8.10
CA LEU A 736 25.00 -4.56 9.08
C LEU A 736 24.79 -3.88 10.43
N ARG A 737 23.54 -3.93 10.92
CA ARG A 737 23.19 -3.52 12.28
C ARG A 737 23.03 -4.73 13.17
N TYR A 738 23.43 -4.64 14.46
CA TYR A 738 23.30 -5.73 15.40
C TYR A 738 22.74 -5.31 16.77
N ILE A 739 22.08 -6.26 17.44
CA ILE A 739 21.64 -6.15 18.84
C ILE A 739 21.96 -7.46 19.56
N LEU A 740 22.71 -7.41 20.66
CA LEU A 740 22.91 -8.53 21.56
C LEU A 740 21.95 -8.40 22.76
N MET A 741 21.11 -9.39 22.96
CA MET A 741 20.08 -9.43 24.01
C MET A 741 20.19 -10.68 24.87
N ASN A 742 20.05 -10.54 26.18
CA ASN A 742 19.91 -11.69 27.06
C ASN A 742 18.54 -12.36 26.79
N GLU A 743 18.57 -13.68 26.49
CA GLU A 743 17.36 -14.41 26.10
C GLU A 743 16.29 -14.50 27.19
N ILE A 744 16.72 -14.59 28.44
CA ILE A 744 15.82 -14.80 29.60
C ILE A 744 15.23 -13.48 30.06
N THR A 745 16.07 -12.44 30.23
CA THR A 745 15.64 -11.17 30.79
C THR A 745 15.10 -10.18 29.73
N GLY A 746 15.42 -10.42 28.44
CA GLY A 746 15.13 -9.46 27.38
C GLY A 746 15.95 -8.17 27.44
N GLN A 747 16.99 -8.12 28.28
CA GLN A 747 17.85 -6.96 28.39
C GLN A 747 18.79 -6.85 27.20
N ILE A 748 18.84 -5.71 26.56
CA ILE A 748 19.85 -5.39 25.54
C ILE A 748 21.18 -5.13 26.23
N ILE A 749 22.21 -5.84 25.81
CA ILE A 749 23.57 -5.77 26.34
C ILE A 749 24.45 -4.86 25.48
N SER A 750 24.33 -5.03 24.14
CA SER A 750 25.09 -4.24 23.17
C SER A 750 24.29 -4.07 21.91
N LYS A 751 24.46 -2.93 21.22
CA LYS A 751 23.87 -2.67 19.91
C LYS A 751 24.72 -1.67 19.14
N GLY A 752 24.63 -1.68 17.82
CA GLY A 752 25.32 -0.74 16.93
C GLY A 752 25.42 -1.25 15.51
N ASP A 753 26.21 -0.54 14.72
CA ASP A 753 26.54 -0.95 13.37
C ASP A 753 27.86 -1.72 13.37
N ALA A 754 27.92 -2.83 12.63
CA ALA A 754 29.14 -3.63 12.49
C ALA A 754 30.14 -2.90 11.60
N LEU A 755 31.43 -3.11 11.87
CA LEU A 755 32.51 -2.48 11.12
C LEU A 755 32.78 -3.26 9.82
N PRO A 756 32.78 -2.60 8.65
CA PRO A 756 33.20 -3.30 7.42
C PRO A 756 34.68 -3.69 7.51
N ASP A 757 35.01 -4.93 7.13
CA ASP A 757 36.38 -5.46 7.10
C ASP A 757 36.89 -5.54 5.66
N ASN A 758 36.17 -6.22 4.80
CA ASN A 758 36.46 -6.35 3.36
C ASN A 758 35.13 -6.21 2.63
N ASP A 759 35.13 -6.29 1.32
CA ASP A 759 33.99 -5.96 0.47
C ASP A 759 32.62 -6.47 0.96
N ASN A 760 32.54 -7.64 1.63
CA ASN A 760 31.29 -8.23 2.09
C ASN A 760 31.33 -8.75 3.54
N ASN A 761 32.43 -8.57 4.28
CA ASN A 761 32.56 -9.01 5.67
C ASN A 761 32.36 -7.86 6.66
N PHE A 762 31.65 -8.13 7.72
CA PHE A 762 31.35 -7.18 8.79
C PHE A 762 31.77 -7.74 10.16
N LEU A 763 32.42 -6.90 10.96
CA LEU A 763 32.98 -7.27 12.26
C LEU A 763 32.14 -6.71 13.41
N ILE A 764 31.75 -7.60 14.33
CA ILE A 764 31.17 -7.24 15.61
C ILE A 764 32.17 -7.65 16.68
N ASN A 765 32.71 -6.69 17.42
CA ASN A 765 33.71 -6.93 18.45
C ASN A 765 33.10 -6.80 19.86
N PHE A 766 33.19 -7.88 20.63
CA PHE A 766 32.89 -7.88 22.05
C PHE A 766 34.23 -7.82 22.81
N ASP A 767 34.59 -6.65 23.28
CA ASP A 767 35.80 -6.40 24.02
C ASP A 767 35.75 -6.96 25.45
N GLU A 768 36.85 -6.92 26.16
CA GLU A 768 36.97 -7.43 27.56
C GLU A 768 35.97 -6.75 28.51
N SER A 769 35.66 -5.44 28.27
CA SER A 769 34.69 -4.69 29.07
C SER A 769 33.27 -5.19 28.89
N LEU A 770 32.87 -5.51 27.68
CA LEU A 770 31.56 -6.07 27.37
C LEU A 770 31.45 -7.52 27.88
N VAL A 771 32.46 -8.37 27.59
CA VAL A 771 32.48 -9.78 27.99
C VAL A 771 32.40 -9.91 29.52
N SER A 772 33.04 -9.03 30.28
CA SER A 772 32.99 -9.05 31.75
C SER A 772 31.60 -8.74 32.34
N GLN A 773 30.68 -8.19 31.60
CA GLN A 773 29.29 -7.91 31.98
C GLN A 773 28.36 -9.10 31.71
N LEU A 774 28.83 -10.13 30.96
CA LEU A 774 28.03 -11.26 30.57
C LEU A 774 28.10 -12.39 31.64
N GLU A 775 26.98 -13.02 31.87
CA GLU A 775 26.87 -14.22 32.68
C GLU A 775 26.77 -15.48 31.80
N PRO A 776 27.17 -16.67 32.31
CA PRO A 776 26.90 -17.90 31.58
C PRO A 776 25.41 -18.09 31.30
N GLY A 777 25.04 -18.37 30.02
CA GLY A 777 23.65 -18.49 29.60
C GLY A 777 23.46 -18.26 28.11
N PHE A 778 22.20 -18.11 27.71
CA PHE A 778 21.85 -17.90 26.32
C PHE A 778 21.57 -16.42 26.01
N TYR A 779 22.05 -15.99 24.86
CA TYR A 779 21.87 -14.65 24.30
C TYR A 779 21.37 -14.77 22.88
N LYS A 780 20.60 -13.79 22.43
CA LYS A 780 20.19 -13.64 21.03
C LYS A 780 20.99 -12.50 20.39
N LEU A 781 21.69 -12.83 19.32
CA LEU A 781 22.30 -11.83 18.44
C LEU A 781 21.36 -11.63 17.25
N TYR A 782 20.71 -10.46 17.23
CA TYR A 782 19.89 -10.03 16.13
C TYR A 782 20.77 -9.29 15.12
N LEU A 783 20.68 -9.69 13.87
CA LEU A 783 21.43 -9.12 12.75
C LEU A 783 20.44 -8.60 11.72
N ALA A 784 20.67 -7.38 11.22
CA ALA A 784 19.93 -6.78 10.12
C ALA A 784 20.92 -6.30 9.05
N GLY A 785 20.97 -7.03 7.93
CA GLY A 785 21.71 -6.66 6.73
C GLY A 785 20.89 -5.71 5.87
N TYR A 786 21.51 -4.64 5.35
CA TYR A 786 20.84 -3.63 4.53
C TYR A 786 21.75 -3.11 3.41
N SER A 787 21.15 -2.37 2.45
CA SER A 787 21.86 -1.77 1.31
C SER A 787 21.31 -0.38 0.99
N ASP A 788 22.13 0.44 0.31
CA ASP A 788 21.68 1.70 -0.28
C ASP A 788 20.87 1.51 -1.57
N SER A 789 21.05 0.39 -2.26
CA SER A 789 20.39 0.07 -3.53
C SER A 789 19.11 -0.72 -3.40
N ILE A 790 18.85 -1.32 -2.22
CA ILE A 790 17.67 -2.13 -1.91
C ILE A 790 16.97 -1.56 -0.67
N SER A 791 15.65 -1.45 -0.72
CA SER A 791 14.84 -0.91 0.41
C SER A 791 14.59 -1.93 1.51
N SER A 792 14.52 -3.23 1.17
CA SER A 792 14.30 -4.29 2.14
C SER A 792 15.58 -4.65 2.90
N LEU A 793 15.38 -5.11 4.16
CA LEU A 793 16.44 -5.62 5.02
C LEU A 793 16.33 -7.14 5.10
N THR A 794 17.46 -7.81 5.35
CA THR A 794 17.49 -9.22 5.75
C THR A 794 17.78 -9.34 7.23
N GLU A 795 16.96 -10.10 7.96
CA GLU A 795 17.14 -10.35 9.37
C GLU A 795 17.56 -11.78 9.63
N ARG A 796 18.53 -11.96 10.55
CA ARG A 796 18.93 -13.27 11.09
C ARG A 796 19.08 -13.18 12.58
N ILE A 797 18.56 -14.20 13.30
CA ILE A 797 18.68 -14.31 14.75
C ILE A 797 19.56 -15.51 15.05
N ILE A 798 20.62 -15.31 15.83
CA ILE A 798 21.53 -16.34 16.26
C ILE A 798 21.45 -16.49 17.78
N VAL A 799 21.19 -17.69 18.23
CA VAL A 799 21.27 -18.02 19.67
C VAL A 799 22.73 -18.35 20.01
N LEU A 800 23.30 -17.55 20.91
CA LEU A 800 24.66 -17.69 21.38
C LEU A 800 24.69 -18.28 22.80
N GLU A 801 25.45 -19.33 23.03
CA GLU A 801 25.72 -19.81 24.37
C GLU A 801 26.98 -19.10 24.92
N ALA A 802 26.85 -18.36 26.02
CA ALA A 802 27.95 -17.73 26.72
C ALA A 802 28.54 -18.74 27.75
N MET A 803 29.80 -19.14 27.54
CA MET A 803 30.48 -20.15 28.39
C MET A 803 31.97 -19.78 28.61
N SER A 804 32.59 -20.33 29.65
CA SER A 804 34.00 -20.07 29.96
C SER A 804 34.91 -21.26 29.71
N GLY A 805 36.11 -21.05 29.15
CA GLY A 805 37.24 -21.94 29.11
C GLY A 805 37.09 -23.20 28.22
N ALA A 806 37.33 -24.38 28.77
CA ALA A 806 37.45 -25.65 28.03
C ALA A 806 36.21 -26.09 27.23
N ARG A 807 35.01 -25.52 27.49
CA ARG A 807 33.80 -25.81 26.71
C ARG A 807 33.74 -25.04 25.38
N SER A 808 34.26 -23.81 25.36
CA SER A 808 34.33 -23.04 24.14
C SER A 808 35.26 -23.65 23.10
N GLN A 809 36.41 -24.20 23.53
CA GLN A 809 37.35 -24.87 22.63
C GLN A 809 36.76 -26.17 22.07
N GLN A 810 36.00 -26.93 22.85
CA GLN A 810 35.37 -28.17 22.39
C GLN A 810 34.24 -27.91 21.34
N GLN A 811 33.52 -26.81 21.46
CA GLN A 811 32.51 -26.45 20.45
C GLN A 811 33.14 -25.94 19.16
N ALA A 812 34.25 -25.19 19.23
CA ALA A 812 34.99 -24.78 18.06
C ALA A 812 35.56 -25.99 17.29
N GLU A 813 36.13 -26.96 17.97
CA GLU A 813 36.66 -28.21 17.39
C GLU A 813 35.55 -29.09 16.76
N VAL A 814 34.35 -29.14 17.37
CA VAL A 814 33.18 -29.86 16.81
C VAL A 814 32.66 -29.19 15.53
N ARG A 815 32.67 -27.88 15.48
CA ARG A 815 32.23 -27.13 14.27
C ARG A 815 33.22 -27.30 13.12
N GLU A 816 34.53 -27.20 13.37
CA GLU A 816 35.54 -27.48 12.34
C GLU A 816 35.41 -28.94 11.83
N GLU A 817 35.10 -29.89 12.71
CA GLU A 817 34.87 -31.28 12.33
C GLU A 817 33.55 -31.52 11.58
N GLN A 818 32.51 -30.70 11.85
CA GLN A 818 31.21 -30.72 11.14
C GLN A 818 31.32 -30.02 9.78
N ALA A 819 31.92 -28.84 9.70
CA ALA A 819 32.17 -28.12 8.45
C ALA A 819 33.04 -28.94 7.48
N ALA A 820 33.95 -29.77 7.98
CA ALA A 820 34.73 -30.69 7.17
C ALA A 820 33.95 -31.95 6.71
N LYS A 821 32.73 -32.20 7.25
CA LYS A 821 31.90 -33.38 6.96
C LYS A 821 30.60 -33.12 6.23
N GLU A 822 30.17 -31.87 6.11
CA GLU A 822 28.94 -31.55 5.35
C GLU A 822 29.25 -31.55 3.85
N PRO A 823 28.57 -32.39 3.06
CA PRO A 823 28.49 -32.18 1.63
C PRO A 823 27.67 -30.90 1.39
N GLN A 824 28.15 -30.02 0.53
CA GLN A 824 27.43 -28.82 0.14
C GLN A 824 25.97 -29.16 -0.19
N VAL A 825 25.06 -28.86 0.70
CA VAL A 825 23.62 -28.86 0.42
C VAL A 825 23.37 -27.56 -0.32
N GLU A 826 23.10 -27.67 -1.61
CA GLU A 826 22.65 -26.54 -2.44
C GLU A 826 21.48 -25.83 -1.74
N ASN A 827 21.71 -24.57 -1.41
CA ASN A 827 20.68 -23.66 -0.94
C ASN A 827 19.63 -23.49 -2.04
N ILE A 828 18.43 -23.97 -1.79
CA ILE A 828 17.26 -23.69 -2.62
C ILE A 828 16.75 -22.29 -2.23
N GLN A 829 17.49 -21.27 -2.65
CA GLN A 829 17.01 -19.89 -2.71
C GLN A 829 17.80 -19.16 -3.79
N SER A 830 17.16 -18.97 -4.89
CA SER A 830 17.43 -18.19 -6.10
C SER A 830 17.51 -19.07 -7.35
N ASN A 831 16.43 -19.13 -8.07
CA ASN A 831 16.45 -19.61 -9.46
C ASN A 831 17.11 -18.56 -10.35
N SER A 832 18.44 -18.65 -10.48
CA SER A 832 19.11 -18.12 -11.64
C SER A 832 19.01 -19.18 -12.74
N VAL A 833 18.47 -18.75 -13.86
CA VAL A 833 18.38 -19.51 -15.12
C VAL A 833 19.77 -20.04 -15.50
N ARG A 834 19.93 -21.37 -15.51
CA ARG A 834 21.08 -22.00 -16.17
C ARG A 834 20.79 -22.15 -17.64
N GLU A 835 21.61 -21.53 -18.46
CA GLU A 835 21.72 -21.79 -19.91
C GLU A 835 22.05 -23.27 -20.13
N LEU A 836 21.25 -23.89 -20.99
CA LEU A 836 21.54 -25.20 -21.58
C LEU A 836 22.42 -24.98 -22.80
N ASP A 837 23.70 -25.27 -22.66
CA ASP A 837 24.56 -25.55 -23.79
C ASP A 837 24.36 -27.01 -24.25
N SER A 838 24.01 -27.13 -25.52
CA SER A 838 23.92 -28.40 -26.24
C SER A 838 25.33 -28.85 -26.64
N ASP A 839 25.75 -30.06 -26.28
CA ASP A 839 26.41 -30.95 -27.25
C ASP A 839 26.55 -32.39 -26.72
N ASP A 840 26.03 -33.22 -27.54
CA ASP A 840 26.29 -34.62 -27.99
C ASP A 840 27.09 -35.62 -27.17
N SER A 841 26.40 -36.80 -27.12
CA SER A 841 26.89 -38.17 -27.46
C SER A 841 27.33 -39.09 -26.36
N ASP A 842 26.61 -40.18 -26.37
CA ASP A 842 27.02 -41.61 -26.33
C ASP A 842 27.26 -42.35 -25.00
N SER A 843 26.31 -43.24 -24.87
CA SER A 843 26.44 -44.70 -24.61
C SER A 843 26.80 -45.25 -23.25
N SER A 844 25.92 -46.15 -22.92
CA SER A 844 26.08 -47.48 -22.36
C SER A 844 25.86 -47.72 -20.88
N ASN A 845 24.76 -48.43 -20.65
CA ASN A 845 24.57 -49.65 -19.81
C ASN A 845 25.35 -49.80 -18.51
N THR A 846 24.64 -49.96 -17.38
CA THR A 846 24.27 -51.27 -16.83
C THR A 846 23.62 -51.20 -15.46
N ASN A 847 22.55 -51.95 -15.34
CA ASN A 847 21.87 -52.51 -14.19
C ASN A 847 22.63 -52.49 -12.82
N ILE A 848 21.90 -52.29 -11.72
CA ILE A 848 21.45 -53.36 -10.76
C ILE A 848 20.81 -52.71 -9.53
N ILE A 849 19.53 -52.88 -9.41
CA ILE A 849 18.61 -53.46 -8.39
C ILE A 849 19.01 -53.37 -6.89
N PRO A 850 18.02 -53.30 -6.03
CA PRO A 850 17.94 -52.57 -4.76
C PRO A 850 18.11 -53.43 -3.52
N ILE A 851 18.37 -52.85 -2.37
CA ILE A 851 18.19 -53.51 -1.03
C ILE A 851 17.61 -52.44 -0.06
N VAL A 852 16.31 -52.57 0.23
CA VAL A 852 15.67 -53.09 1.43
C VAL A 852 15.79 -52.17 2.67
N VAL A 853 14.70 -51.42 2.94
CA VAL A 853 13.55 -51.69 3.83
C VAL A 853 13.94 -52.20 5.23
N ALA A 854 13.53 -51.51 6.22
CA ALA A 854 12.69 -51.98 7.32
C ALA A 854 13.03 -51.40 8.69
N LEU A 855 11.95 -51.15 9.40
CA LEU A 855 11.74 -51.07 10.84
C LEU A 855 11.96 -49.73 11.53
N LEU A 856 10.90 -49.02 12.04
CA LEU A 856 10.17 -49.52 13.20
C LEU A 856 8.75 -48.93 13.26
N ILE A 857 7.78 -49.80 13.20
CA ILE A 857 6.45 -49.67 13.81
C ILE A 857 6.51 -50.32 15.16
N ILE A 858 6.05 -49.73 16.21
CA ILE A 858 5.53 -50.25 17.49
C ILE A 858 5.09 -49.01 18.30
N VAL A 859 3.93 -48.78 18.79
CA VAL A 859 2.77 -49.45 19.34
C VAL A 859 2.05 -48.38 20.09
N VAL A 860 0.81 -48.18 20.06
CA VAL A 860 -0.34 -48.76 20.76
C VAL A 860 -1.57 -48.11 20.17
N GLY A 861 -2.59 -48.66 19.63
CA GLY A 861 -3.37 -49.80 20.04
C GLY A 861 -4.52 -49.45 20.98
N GLY A 862 -5.75 -49.38 20.45
CA GLY A 862 -6.90 -49.89 21.14
C GLY A 862 -7.90 -48.89 21.69
N PHE A 863 -9.01 -48.65 21.03
CA PHE A 863 -10.31 -49.13 21.53
C PHE A 863 -11.38 -49.07 20.46
N ILE A 864 -11.81 -50.21 20.00
CA ILE A 864 -13.02 -50.49 19.22
C ILE A 864 -14.19 -50.76 20.17
N ILE A 865 -15.35 -50.16 19.95
CA ILE A 865 -16.72 -50.69 20.15
C ILE A 865 -17.64 -49.77 19.35
N ASN A 866 -18.13 -50.12 18.19
CA ASN A 866 -19.14 -51.05 17.72
C ASN A 866 -20.56 -50.70 18.16
N GLN A 867 -21.41 -50.31 17.21
CA GLN A 867 -22.76 -50.81 16.89
C GLN A 867 -23.29 -50.06 15.67
N ARG A 868 -23.36 -50.67 14.52
CA ARG A 868 -24.42 -51.30 13.75
C ARG A 868 -25.81 -50.71 13.99
N SER A 869 -26.45 -50.23 13.04
CA SER A 869 -27.25 -50.62 11.88
C SER A 869 -28.55 -49.81 11.97
N THR A 870 -29.12 -49.33 10.91
CA THR A 870 -29.93 -50.05 9.92
C THR A 870 -30.18 -49.18 8.69
N GLN A 871 -30.07 -49.87 7.56
CA GLN A 871 -30.53 -49.42 6.22
C GLN A 871 -32.07 -49.30 6.15
N THR A 872 -32.53 -48.38 5.32
CA THR A 872 -33.57 -48.68 4.29
C THR A 872 -33.62 -47.55 3.26
N THR A 873 -33.31 -47.93 2.03
CA THR A 873 -33.78 -47.38 0.74
C THR A 873 -34.73 -48.44 0.14
N PRO A 874 -35.43 -48.20 -0.96
CA PRO A 874 -35.94 -47.02 -1.67
C PRO A 874 -37.40 -47.18 -2.13
N THR A 875 -38.05 -46.14 -2.67
CA THR A 875 -38.90 -46.36 -3.83
C THR A 875 -39.21 -45.11 -4.64
N ARG A 876 -39.15 -45.32 -5.86
CA ARG A 876 -39.38 -44.49 -7.06
C ARG A 876 -40.85 -44.49 -7.41
N ARG A 877 -41.49 -43.33 -7.78
CA ARG A 877 -42.56 -43.26 -8.83
C ARG A 877 -42.86 -41.84 -9.28
N LYS A 878 -42.67 -41.66 -10.42
CA LYS A 878 -43.16 -41.05 -11.69
C LYS A 878 -44.46 -40.22 -11.61
N LYS A 879 -44.35 -39.05 -12.32
CA LYS A 879 -45.26 -38.36 -13.27
C LYS A 879 -46.66 -38.02 -12.83
N THR A 880 -47.09 -36.76 -12.96
CA THR A 880 -47.90 -36.29 -14.12
C THR A 880 -48.13 -34.76 -14.08
N LYS A 881 -48.25 -34.21 -15.25
CA LYS A 881 -48.61 -32.84 -15.67
C LYS A 881 -50.04 -32.46 -15.26
N THR A 882 -50.29 -31.14 -15.05
CA THR A 882 -51.25 -30.28 -15.79
C THR A 882 -51.46 -28.97 -15.06
N ARG A 883 -51.21 -27.89 -15.75
CA ARG A 883 -52.05 -26.80 -16.31
C ARG A 883 -53.08 -26.16 -15.39
N SER A 884 -52.95 -24.84 -15.17
CA SER A 884 -53.85 -23.76 -15.63
C SER A 884 -54.01 -22.65 -14.60
N SER A 885 -53.72 -21.43 -15.05
CA SER A 885 -54.20 -20.16 -14.48
C SER A 885 -55.72 -20.10 -14.61
N PRO A 886 -56.43 -19.24 -13.93
CA PRO A 886 -56.56 -17.85 -14.38
C PRO A 886 -56.84 -16.77 -13.30
N THR A 887 -56.42 -15.57 -13.66
CA THR A 887 -57.02 -14.22 -13.43
C THR A 887 -58.32 -14.03 -12.68
N ARG A 888 -58.34 -13.01 -11.78
CA ARG A 888 -59.40 -11.98 -11.55
C ARG A 888 -58.95 -10.99 -10.45
N ARG A 889 -58.75 -9.80 -10.69
CA ARG A 889 -59.41 -8.48 -10.91
C ARG A 889 -60.47 -8.11 -9.86
N ILE A 890 -60.30 -6.85 -9.35
CA ILE A 890 -61.28 -5.87 -8.85
C ILE A 890 -61.61 -5.98 -7.31
N LYS A 891 -61.35 -4.89 -6.50
CA LYS A 891 -62.10 -3.64 -6.46
C LYS A 891 -61.46 -2.59 -5.49
N LYS A 892 -61.50 -1.34 -5.91
CA LYS A 892 -61.38 -0.12 -5.14
C LYS A 892 -62.48 -0.04 -4.06
N THR A 893 -62.14 0.58 -2.91
CA THR A 893 -63.08 1.44 -2.24
C THR A 893 -62.37 2.58 -1.50
N THR A 894 -62.90 3.74 -1.73
CA THR A 894 -62.58 5.11 -1.29
C THR A 894 -63.18 5.43 0.08
N SER A 895 -62.54 6.44 0.67
CA SER A 895 -63.12 7.52 1.58
C SER A 895 -62.68 7.40 3.05
N LYS A 896 -62.35 8.45 3.81
CA LYS A 896 -62.78 9.87 3.84
C LYS A 896 -61.82 10.64 4.75
N LYS A 897 -61.63 11.92 4.42
CA LYS A 897 -61.10 13.02 5.23
C LYS A 897 -61.64 13.07 6.68
N THR A 898 -60.81 13.53 7.61
CA THR A 898 -61.21 14.54 8.59
C THR A 898 -60.01 15.39 9.01
N THR A 899 -60.27 16.69 8.97
CA THR A 899 -59.48 17.87 9.34
C THR A 899 -59.61 18.14 10.85
N SER A 900 -58.53 18.64 11.52
CA SER A 900 -58.63 19.79 12.47
C SER A 900 -57.23 20.20 12.93
N LYS A 901 -56.82 21.37 12.54
CA LYS A 901 -56.61 22.65 13.26
C LYS A 901 -55.54 22.65 14.36
N GLN A 902 -54.52 23.41 14.02
CA GLN A 902 -53.86 24.51 14.74
C GLN A 902 -53.77 24.47 16.28
N ASN A 903 -52.53 24.61 16.79
CA ASN A 903 -52.23 25.81 17.59
C ASN A 903 -50.76 26.14 17.67
N THR A 904 -50.46 27.40 17.37
CA THR A 904 -49.25 28.16 17.52
C THR A 904 -48.93 28.43 19.01
N SER A 905 -47.64 28.39 19.39
CA SER A 905 -47.12 29.34 20.37
C SER A 905 -45.60 29.59 20.16
N LYS A 906 -45.34 30.84 19.81
CA LYS A 906 -44.01 31.50 19.86
C LYS A 906 -43.54 31.59 21.30
N ARG A 907 -42.26 31.41 21.56
CA ARG A 907 -41.53 32.22 22.57
C ARG A 907 -40.12 32.51 22.19
N LYS A 908 -39.77 33.75 22.40
CA LYS A 908 -38.56 34.50 22.07
C LYS A 908 -37.37 34.17 23.00
N ILE A 909 -36.21 34.19 22.41
CA ILE A 909 -34.95 34.94 22.73
C ILE A 909 -34.65 35.19 24.24
N ASN A 910 -33.42 34.80 24.68
CA ASN A 910 -32.47 35.78 25.19
C ASN A 910 -31.01 35.29 25.18
N LYS A 911 -30.15 36.21 24.76
CA LYS A 911 -28.68 36.18 24.78
C LYS A 911 -28.12 36.03 26.19
N ARG A 912 -27.08 35.19 26.35
CA ARG A 912 -25.79 35.71 26.89
C ARG A 912 -24.67 34.86 26.35
#